data_f028d735816ef4bff89a86aef4bfecdb
#
_entry.id   f028d735816ef4bff89a86aef4bfecdb
#
_cell.length_a   1.000
_cell.length_b   1.000
_cell.length_c   1.000
_cell.angle_alpha   90.00
_cell.angle_beta   90.00
_cell.angle_gamma   90.00
#
_symmetry.space_group_name_H-M   'P 1'
#
loop_
_entity.id
_entity.type
_entity.pdbx_description
1 polymer ?
#
loop_
_entity_poly.entity_id
_entity_poly.type
_entity_poly.pdbx_seq_one_letter_code
_entity_poly.pdbx_strand_id
1 'polypeptide(L)'
;MRRGVVSVPDPRLRRRTVKTLPEELRVRGVQVLSSFRERIGLALSGGGYEVARAPRGIVSTMRDDPARAVADARSRLAAGITPGLRRVASTVGALRRAVPDAETNVRCRADRAVDGTFDLLGHRNVSFGDPIDWHCDPKSGIRAPMRHWSQIQYLDPATVGDYKLLWEVNRHQQFVTLGQAYAYSRDSRYADAFVSQLSSWIASNPPRLGVNWASSLEVSYRAISWLWALQLFAEAPQLTDALFATAVESLRRHGKHIERYLSTYYSPNTHLTGEALGLLYLGTALPMFQAAKSWRQLGWSILRDQLFRQVRPDGSYFEQALYYHRYTADIYHHALVLADVNGWERDDEARERVERLDEFLVQCVHPDGTVPLVGDDDGGRLMRLDGLPTRDARPTLTTGAALFQRSDMRCVGGSAVEECVWLLGAEGAQVLSSLKPQTPNEGSRGFPDGGFYVLRDGWGPNATWALVDGGPHGSLNCGHAHADALAVEVATNGRPVLTDSGTFSYTGVERERFRESSSHNTATVDGESSSLTGGLFHWRHVAQTTLHAWLSAPGADFWRGSHDGFTRLADPAVHERSLLFVHGRFLVVLDALDASGQHELTVHWHCAPDLALAREGSNAFAIAHPARADGALLLLCALGDGRLEAGKSWRSEAYGEKREAARVGITLAGEGRQRAGTLLVPGPAHARFSNGNDGTRIVDVVSTRFVDRIVWRGSAVVIDSAGVRSDAECVVETRHLDGTPDRLYLLGATYAEGDGLERQAMEAGRPFAARLHLGRWQPEQFQTGSTGQG
;
A
#
# COMPACT_ATOMS: atom_id res chain seq x y z
N MET A 1 -22.91 31.18 -8.99
CA MET A 1 -21.65 30.63 -9.46
C MET A 1 -20.51 31.35 -8.74
N ARG A 2 -20.10 30.87 -7.59
CA ARG A 2 -18.87 31.32 -6.89
C ARG A 2 -17.86 30.19 -6.95
N ARG A 3 -16.72 30.46 -7.58
CA ARG A 3 -15.58 29.53 -7.66
C ARG A 3 -14.98 29.41 -6.27
N GLY A 4 -15.16 28.28 -5.61
CA GLY A 4 -14.43 27.93 -4.41
C GLY A 4 -12.96 27.69 -4.75
N VAL A 5 -12.08 28.48 -4.16
CA VAL A 5 -10.63 28.32 -4.25
C VAL A 5 -10.24 27.17 -3.34
N VAL A 6 -9.83 26.05 -3.93
CA VAL A 6 -9.19 24.94 -3.18
C VAL A 6 -7.83 25.46 -2.71
N SER A 7 -7.66 25.63 -1.41
CA SER A 7 -6.37 25.99 -0.82
C SER A 7 -5.44 24.77 -0.81
N VAL A 8 -4.39 24.82 -1.63
CA VAL A 8 -3.30 23.85 -1.60
C VAL A 8 -2.38 24.16 -0.43
N PRO A 9 -2.08 23.23 0.49
CA PRO A 9 -1.42 23.51 1.77
C PRO A 9 0.07 23.88 1.71
N ASP A 10 0.81 23.65 0.62
CA ASP A 10 2.25 23.94 0.55
C ASP A 10 2.57 25.26 -0.19
N PRO A 11 3.12 26.28 0.52
CA PRO A 11 3.57 27.52 -0.12
C PRO A 11 4.68 27.33 -1.16
N ARG A 12 5.44 26.24 -1.09
CA ARG A 12 6.50 25.90 -2.06
C ARG A 12 5.90 25.36 -3.34
N LEU A 13 4.77 24.66 -3.29
CA LEU A 13 3.98 24.24 -4.44
C LEU A 13 3.34 25.46 -5.16
N ARG A 14 2.83 26.46 -4.42
CA ARG A 14 2.27 27.68 -5.01
C ARG A 14 3.25 28.48 -5.85
N ARG A 15 4.53 28.59 -5.45
CA ARG A 15 5.55 29.34 -6.22
C ARG A 15 5.99 28.61 -7.49
N ARG A 16 5.87 27.28 -7.58
CA ARG A 16 6.19 26.49 -8.77
C ARG A 16 5.06 26.48 -9.80
N THR A 17 3.80 26.47 -9.37
CA THR A 17 2.61 26.36 -10.24
C THR A 17 2.55 27.47 -11.30
N VAL A 18 2.96 28.68 -10.97
CA VAL A 18 2.94 29.82 -11.90
C VAL A 18 4.04 29.74 -12.98
N LYS A 19 5.20 29.12 -12.67
CA LYS A 19 6.30 28.96 -13.64
C LYS A 19 6.13 27.72 -14.55
N THR A 20 5.38 26.71 -14.14
CA THR A 20 5.19 25.46 -14.88
C THR A 20 3.99 25.49 -15.82
N LEU A 21 3.06 26.40 -15.65
CA LEU A 21 1.84 26.50 -16.48
C LEU A 21 2.12 26.63 -17.98
N PRO A 22 3.09 27.44 -18.46
CA PRO A 22 3.42 27.52 -19.89
C PRO A 22 4.01 26.21 -20.42
N GLU A 23 4.81 25.52 -19.62
CA GLU A 23 5.40 24.23 -20.00
C GLU A 23 4.35 23.13 -20.02
N GLU A 24 3.46 23.08 -19.05
CA GLU A 24 2.31 22.17 -19.03
C GLU A 24 1.45 22.35 -20.28
N LEU A 25 1.07 23.58 -20.62
CA LEU A 25 0.30 23.88 -21.82
C LEU A 25 1.03 23.45 -23.07
N ARG A 26 2.36 23.65 -23.13
CA ARG A 26 3.20 23.19 -24.24
C ARG A 26 3.20 21.67 -24.37
N VAL A 27 3.43 20.94 -23.26
CA VAL A 27 3.48 19.46 -23.27
C VAL A 27 2.11 18.87 -23.60
N ARG A 28 1.06 19.34 -22.94
CA ARG A 28 -0.33 18.90 -23.24
C ARG A 28 -0.72 19.25 -24.68
N GLY A 29 -0.35 20.43 -25.16
CA GLY A 29 -0.58 20.84 -26.54
C GLY A 29 0.11 19.91 -27.54
N VAL A 30 1.36 19.53 -27.29
CA VAL A 30 2.09 18.55 -28.12
C VAL A 30 1.43 17.17 -28.07
N GLN A 31 0.96 16.70 -26.94
CA GLN A 31 0.26 15.43 -26.81
C GLN A 31 -1.06 15.44 -27.59
N VAL A 32 -1.88 16.48 -27.42
CA VAL A 32 -3.14 16.65 -28.16
C VAL A 32 -2.91 16.73 -29.66
N LEU A 33 -1.97 17.55 -30.14
CA LEU A 33 -1.64 17.67 -31.55
C LEU A 33 -1.11 16.35 -32.12
N SER A 34 -0.32 15.61 -31.34
CA SER A 34 0.18 14.29 -31.75
C SER A 34 -0.94 13.29 -31.91
N SER A 35 -1.84 13.20 -30.91
CA SER A 35 -3.03 12.36 -30.96
C SER A 35 -3.92 12.72 -32.16
N PHE A 36 -4.13 14.01 -32.43
CA PHE A 36 -4.89 14.48 -33.58
C PHE A 36 -4.25 14.08 -34.92
N ARG A 37 -2.93 14.28 -35.08
CA ARG A 37 -2.16 13.84 -36.27
C ARG A 37 -2.22 12.33 -36.47
N GLU A 38 -2.14 11.55 -35.37
CA GLU A 38 -2.27 10.10 -35.40
C GLU A 38 -3.66 9.66 -35.91
N ARG A 39 -4.70 10.32 -35.43
CA ARG A 39 -6.10 10.06 -35.88
C ARG A 39 -6.30 10.39 -37.35
N ILE A 40 -5.78 11.52 -37.81
CA ILE A 40 -5.83 11.87 -39.24
C ILE A 40 -5.07 10.83 -40.08
N GLY A 41 -3.86 10.47 -39.66
CA GLY A 41 -3.08 9.43 -40.34
C GLY A 41 -3.81 8.09 -40.46
N LEU A 42 -4.50 7.66 -39.42
CA LEU A 42 -5.34 6.45 -39.41
C LEU A 42 -6.54 6.58 -40.37
N ALA A 43 -7.22 7.72 -40.39
CA ALA A 43 -8.34 7.97 -41.29
C ALA A 43 -7.93 7.98 -42.74
N LEU A 44 -6.79 8.59 -43.07
CA LEU A 44 -6.24 8.66 -44.41
C LEU A 44 -5.69 7.32 -44.93
N SER A 45 -5.25 6.43 -44.03
CA SER A 45 -4.78 5.08 -44.40
C SER A 45 -5.90 4.04 -44.53
N GLY A 46 -7.17 4.46 -44.48
CA GLY A 46 -8.32 3.55 -44.59
C GLY A 46 -8.42 2.53 -43.47
N GLY A 47 -7.78 2.79 -42.33
CA GLY A 47 -7.73 1.86 -41.18
C GLY A 47 -6.81 0.65 -41.37
N GLY A 48 -6.20 0.53 -42.56
CA GLY A 48 -5.24 -0.54 -42.84
C GLY A 48 -3.85 -0.20 -42.32
N TYR A 49 -3.44 -0.88 -41.26
CA TYR A 49 -2.06 -0.83 -40.78
C TYR A 49 -1.22 -1.85 -41.56
N GLU A 50 -0.41 -1.39 -42.53
CA GLU A 50 0.66 -2.24 -43.07
C GLU A 50 1.65 -2.58 -41.95
N VAL A 51 1.56 -3.78 -41.41
CA VAL A 51 2.54 -4.36 -40.45
C VAL A 51 3.93 -4.52 -41.10
N ALA A 52 4.03 -4.32 -42.41
CA ALA A 52 5.12 -4.76 -43.26
C ALA A 52 5.96 -3.61 -43.88
N ARG A 53 6.29 -2.55 -43.16
CA ARG A 53 7.41 -1.68 -43.64
C ARG A 53 8.58 -1.74 -42.70
N ALA A 54 9.76 -2.06 -43.26
CA ALA A 54 11.04 -2.13 -42.58
C ALA A 54 11.24 -0.99 -41.58
N PRO A 55 11.82 -1.28 -40.43
CA PRO A 55 11.90 -0.36 -39.27
C PRO A 55 12.61 0.95 -39.59
N ARG A 56 11.87 2.03 -39.76
CA ARG A 56 12.43 3.38 -39.89
C ARG A 56 12.87 3.90 -38.51
N GLY A 57 14.08 3.63 -38.11
CA GLY A 57 14.57 4.13 -36.80
C GLY A 57 15.47 3.16 -36.06
N ILE A 58 15.70 2.01 -36.60
CA ILE A 58 16.82 1.16 -36.28
C ILE A 58 18.06 1.82 -36.86
N VAL A 59 19.16 1.85 -36.08
CA VAL A 59 20.46 2.40 -36.50
C VAL A 59 20.79 2.00 -37.95
N SER A 60 21.45 2.85 -38.71
CA SER A 60 21.83 2.64 -40.12
C SER A 60 22.36 1.22 -40.43
N THR A 61 23.02 0.58 -39.49
CA THR A 61 23.51 -0.79 -39.57
C THR A 61 22.44 -1.88 -39.75
N MET A 62 21.17 -1.67 -39.27
CA MET A 62 20.08 -2.64 -39.51
C MET A 62 19.48 -2.50 -40.92
N ARG A 63 19.69 -1.39 -41.60
CA ARG A 63 19.24 -1.22 -42.99
C ARG A 63 20.08 -1.99 -43.98
N ASP A 64 21.40 -2.06 -43.67
CA ASP A 64 22.36 -2.65 -44.58
C ASP A 64 22.49 -4.18 -44.40
N ASP A 65 22.26 -4.69 -43.19
CA ASP A 65 22.19 -6.12 -42.88
C ASP A 65 21.20 -6.43 -41.78
N PRO A 66 19.91 -6.63 -42.09
CA PRO A 66 18.88 -6.92 -41.11
C PRO A 66 19.13 -8.22 -40.30
N ALA A 67 19.71 -9.24 -40.93
CA ALA A 67 19.96 -10.52 -40.26
C ALA A 67 21.03 -10.36 -39.17
N ARG A 68 22.12 -9.66 -39.45
CA ARG A 68 23.17 -9.33 -38.49
C ARG A 68 22.63 -8.50 -37.33
N ALA A 69 21.79 -7.53 -37.63
CA ALA A 69 21.21 -6.68 -36.59
C ALA A 69 20.25 -7.43 -35.64
N VAL A 70 19.50 -8.40 -36.15
CA VAL A 70 18.67 -9.30 -35.34
C VAL A 70 19.56 -10.19 -34.46
N ALA A 71 20.64 -10.75 -35.04
CA ALA A 71 21.59 -11.57 -34.30
C ALA A 71 22.27 -10.77 -33.17
N ASP A 72 22.70 -9.52 -33.45
CA ASP A 72 23.31 -8.63 -32.46
C ASP A 72 22.30 -8.28 -31.33
N ALA A 73 21.04 -7.98 -31.67
CA ALA A 73 19.99 -7.71 -30.70
C ALA A 73 19.69 -8.93 -29.81
N ARG A 74 19.61 -10.11 -30.42
CA ARG A 74 19.40 -11.37 -29.68
C ARG A 74 20.55 -11.66 -28.75
N SER A 75 21.79 -11.54 -29.23
CA SER A 75 23.02 -11.75 -28.42
C SER A 75 23.05 -10.77 -27.22
N ARG A 76 22.68 -9.54 -27.44
CA ARG A 76 22.62 -8.50 -26.40
C ARG A 76 21.58 -8.82 -25.34
N LEU A 77 20.39 -9.22 -25.73
CA LEU A 77 19.33 -9.63 -24.78
C LEU A 77 19.74 -10.92 -24.06
N ALA A 78 20.31 -11.89 -24.73
CA ALA A 78 20.82 -13.13 -24.12
C ALA A 78 21.92 -12.88 -23.06
N ALA A 79 22.68 -11.78 -23.19
CA ALA A 79 23.65 -11.36 -22.18
C ALA A 79 23.03 -10.92 -20.85
N GLY A 80 21.70 -10.70 -20.81
CA GLY A 80 20.91 -10.37 -19.61
C GLY A 80 21.04 -8.92 -19.14
N ILE A 81 19.89 -8.28 -18.87
CA ILE A 81 19.83 -6.89 -18.39
C ILE A 81 19.87 -6.76 -16.87
N THR A 82 19.58 -7.86 -16.14
CA THR A 82 19.69 -7.92 -14.69
C THR A 82 20.63 -9.06 -14.28
N PRO A 83 21.21 -9.07 -13.08
CA PRO A 83 22.10 -10.16 -12.63
C PRO A 83 21.43 -11.53 -12.72
N GLY A 84 20.15 -11.63 -12.38
CA GLY A 84 19.41 -12.90 -12.46
C GLY A 84 19.24 -13.43 -13.87
N LEU A 85 19.10 -12.56 -14.85
CA LEU A 85 18.96 -12.92 -16.27
C LEU A 85 20.29 -13.11 -16.98
N ARG A 86 21.39 -12.60 -16.44
CA ARG A 86 22.75 -12.82 -17.02
C ARG A 86 23.22 -14.27 -16.95
N ARG A 87 22.80 -15.01 -15.94
CA ARG A 87 23.19 -16.40 -15.68
C ARG A 87 21.99 -17.22 -15.24
N VAL A 88 20.98 -17.35 -16.10
CA VAL A 88 19.69 -17.99 -15.77
C VAL A 88 19.87 -19.37 -15.15
N ALA A 89 20.79 -20.21 -15.66
CA ALA A 89 21.05 -21.53 -15.08
C ALA A 89 21.56 -21.45 -13.63
N SER A 90 22.43 -20.49 -13.32
CA SER A 90 22.93 -20.25 -11.96
C SER A 90 21.84 -19.75 -11.03
N THR A 91 20.98 -18.85 -11.53
CA THR A 91 19.80 -18.32 -10.83
C THR A 91 18.82 -19.45 -10.48
N VAL A 92 18.48 -20.31 -11.44
CA VAL A 92 17.63 -21.49 -11.22
C VAL A 92 18.26 -22.43 -10.20
N GLY A 93 19.59 -22.67 -10.29
CA GLY A 93 20.30 -23.47 -9.31
C GLY A 93 20.26 -22.91 -7.89
N ALA A 94 20.34 -21.57 -7.75
CA ALA A 94 20.21 -20.89 -6.46
C ALA A 94 18.76 -21.00 -5.92
N LEU A 95 17.76 -20.81 -6.77
CA LEU A 95 16.35 -20.92 -6.42
C LEU A 95 15.99 -22.33 -5.94
N ARG A 96 16.43 -23.38 -6.63
CA ARG A 96 16.18 -24.77 -6.20
C ARG A 96 16.74 -25.07 -4.80
N ARG A 97 17.82 -24.41 -4.40
CA ARG A 97 18.39 -24.55 -3.05
C ARG A 97 17.65 -23.71 -2.01
N ALA A 98 17.26 -22.48 -2.37
CA ALA A 98 16.69 -21.51 -1.44
C ALA A 98 15.16 -21.68 -1.26
N VAL A 99 14.45 -22.10 -2.30
CA VAL A 99 12.99 -22.23 -2.35
C VAL A 99 12.62 -23.55 -3.04
N PRO A 100 12.59 -24.68 -2.32
CA PRO A 100 12.40 -26.02 -2.91
C PRO A 100 11.14 -26.15 -3.78
N ASP A 101 10.06 -25.47 -3.43
CA ASP A 101 8.78 -25.56 -4.13
C ASP A 101 8.64 -24.54 -5.29
N ALA A 102 9.63 -23.66 -5.52
CA ALA A 102 9.55 -22.61 -6.54
C ALA A 102 9.29 -23.17 -7.94
N GLU A 103 9.98 -24.25 -8.32
CA GLU A 103 9.80 -24.91 -9.63
C GLU A 103 8.37 -25.43 -9.78
N THR A 104 7.86 -26.16 -8.79
CA THR A 104 6.49 -26.69 -8.81
C THR A 104 5.45 -25.57 -8.89
N ASN A 105 5.62 -24.54 -8.10
CA ASN A 105 4.71 -23.39 -8.06
C ASN A 105 4.68 -22.62 -9.37
N VAL A 106 5.85 -22.35 -9.97
CA VAL A 106 5.91 -21.61 -11.24
C VAL A 106 5.37 -22.46 -12.39
N ARG A 107 5.66 -23.77 -12.42
CA ARG A 107 5.12 -24.67 -13.44
C ARG A 107 3.60 -24.75 -13.37
N CYS A 108 3.02 -24.87 -12.17
CA CYS A 108 1.57 -24.87 -11.99
C CYS A 108 0.91 -23.60 -12.54
N ARG A 109 1.53 -22.43 -12.33
CA ARG A 109 1.05 -21.17 -12.90
C ARG A 109 1.24 -21.10 -14.42
N ALA A 110 2.36 -21.61 -14.92
CA ALA A 110 2.68 -21.64 -16.34
C ALA A 110 1.77 -22.60 -17.11
N ASP A 111 1.45 -23.78 -16.56
CA ASP A 111 0.53 -24.74 -17.17
C ASP A 111 -0.86 -24.10 -17.37
N ARG A 112 -1.38 -23.36 -16.37
CA ARG A 112 -2.62 -22.61 -16.55
C ARG A 112 -2.52 -21.52 -17.62
N ALA A 113 -1.35 -20.84 -17.70
CA ALA A 113 -1.13 -19.83 -18.75
C ALA A 113 -1.06 -20.46 -20.16
N VAL A 114 -0.55 -21.70 -20.28
CA VAL A 114 -0.63 -22.48 -21.55
C VAL A 114 -2.08 -22.72 -21.93
N ASP A 115 -2.93 -23.03 -20.98
CA ASP A 115 -4.37 -23.30 -21.18
C ASP A 115 -5.21 -22.01 -21.31
N GLY A 116 -4.58 -20.82 -21.42
CA GLY A 116 -5.28 -19.53 -21.54
C GLY A 116 -6.07 -19.14 -20.30
N THR A 117 -5.70 -19.67 -19.13
CA THR A 117 -6.35 -19.42 -17.85
C THR A 117 -5.39 -18.71 -16.89
N PHE A 118 -5.87 -17.64 -16.27
CA PHE A 118 -5.04 -16.75 -15.47
C PHE A 118 -5.64 -16.45 -14.09
N ASP A 119 -4.77 -16.28 -13.09
CA ASP A 119 -5.14 -15.65 -11.83
C ASP A 119 -4.70 -14.18 -11.92
N LEU A 120 -5.65 -13.28 -11.97
CA LEU A 120 -5.42 -11.84 -12.16
C LEU A 120 -6.13 -11.05 -11.08
N LEU A 121 -5.38 -10.17 -10.39
CA LEU A 121 -5.92 -9.41 -9.26
C LEU A 121 -6.50 -10.37 -8.21
N GLY A 122 -7.72 -10.17 -7.72
CA GLY A 122 -8.43 -11.12 -6.85
C GLY A 122 -9.13 -12.27 -7.59
N HIS A 123 -9.13 -12.24 -8.91
CA HIS A 123 -9.90 -13.21 -9.71
C HIS A 123 -9.08 -14.45 -10.04
N ARG A 124 -9.63 -15.63 -9.76
CA ARG A 124 -8.99 -16.90 -10.01
C ARG A 124 -9.58 -17.59 -11.23
N ASN A 125 -8.72 -18.34 -11.96
CA ASN A 125 -9.10 -19.16 -13.12
C ASN A 125 -9.87 -18.37 -14.19
N VAL A 126 -9.44 -17.14 -14.50
CA VAL A 126 -10.06 -16.30 -15.52
C VAL A 126 -9.60 -16.75 -16.89
N SER A 127 -10.55 -17.08 -17.79
CA SER A 127 -10.27 -17.41 -19.18
C SER A 127 -10.69 -16.27 -20.10
N PHE A 128 -9.82 -15.92 -21.03
CA PHE A 128 -10.10 -14.94 -22.08
C PHE A 128 -10.43 -15.60 -23.44
N GLY A 129 -10.77 -16.89 -23.42
CA GLY A 129 -11.08 -17.69 -24.63
C GLY A 129 -9.85 -18.36 -25.25
N ASP A 130 -10.11 -19.17 -26.27
CA ASP A 130 -9.08 -19.80 -27.10
C ASP A 130 -9.49 -19.65 -28.58
N PRO A 131 -8.78 -18.81 -29.38
CA PRO A 131 -7.63 -17.97 -28.97
C PRO A 131 -8.02 -16.86 -28.00
N ILE A 132 -7.03 -16.36 -27.21
CA ILE A 132 -7.23 -15.29 -26.24
C ILE A 132 -7.81 -14.04 -26.91
N ASP A 133 -8.94 -13.54 -26.38
CA ASP A 133 -9.50 -12.25 -26.78
C ASP A 133 -8.93 -11.11 -25.92
N TRP A 134 -7.91 -10.43 -26.42
CA TRP A 134 -7.18 -9.37 -25.74
C TRP A 134 -7.98 -8.08 -25.49
N HIS A 135 -9.24 -8.01 -25.95
CA HIS A 135 -10.10 -6.83 -25.89
C HIS A 135 -11.41 -7.07 -25.16
N CYS A 136 -11.71 -8.30 -24.75
CA CYS A 136 -12.96 -8.65 -24.08
C CYS A 136 -12.75 -8.78 -22.58
N ASP A 137 -13.56 -8.06 -21.79
CA ASP A 137 -13.67 -8.34 -20.36
C ASP A 137 -14.43 -9.67 -20.16
N PRO A 138 -13.79 -10.71 -19.63
CA PRO A 138 -14.39 -12.04 -19.55
C PRO A 138 -15.53 -12.12 -18.53
N LYS A 139 -15.66 -11.15 -17.62
CA LYS A 139 -16.70 -11.11 -16.61
C LYS A 139 -18.01 -10.52 -17.11
N SER A 140 -17.92 -9.39 -17.80
CA SER A 140 -19.09 -8.72 -18.36
C SER A 140 -19.42 -9.16 -19.80
N GLY A 141 -18.46 -9.78 -20.50
CA GLY A 141 -18.55 -10.07 -21.94
C GLY A 141 -18.43 -8.82 -22.82
N ILE A 142 -18.14 -7.65 -22.23
CA ILE A 142 -18.02 -6.39 -22.99
C ILE A 142 -16.68 -6.38 -23.71
N ARG A 143 -16.74 -6.15 -25.02
CA ARG A 143 -15.57 -6.00 -25.86
C ARG A 143 -15.22 -4.52 -26.08
N ALA A 144 -14.02 -4.11 -25.66
CA ALA A 144 -13.52 -2.77 -25.87
C ALA A 144 -13.42 -2.40 -27.36
N PRO A 145 -13.80 -1.19 -27.78
CA PRO A 145 -13.82 -0.78 -29.17
C PRO A 145 -12.42 -0.63 -29.76
N MET A 146 -12.25 -1.05 -31.04
CA MET A 146 -11.01 -0.88 -31.82
C MET A 146 -10.96 0.50 -32.47
N ARG A 147 -10.82 1.53 -31.65
CA ARG A 147 -10.66 2.93 -32.07
C ARG A 147 -9.30 3.45 -31.65
N HIS A 148 -8.93 4.65 -32.10
CA HIS A 148 -7.76 5.32 -31.57
C HIS A 148 -7.88 5.43 -30.05
N TRP A 149 -6.83 5.08 -29.31
CA TRP A 149 -6.82 4.96 -27.84
C TRP A 149 -7.42 6.19 -27.14
N SER A 150 -7.16 7.41 -27.65
CA SER A 150 -7.66 8.65 -27.04
C SER A 150 -9.16 8.90 -27.23
N GLN A 151 -9.87 8.03 -27.93
CA GLN A 151 -11.31 8.09 -28.17
C GLN A 151 -12.08 7.04 -27.36
N ILE A 152 -11.36 6.26 -26.53
CA ILE A 152 -11.95 5.21 -25.70
C ILE A 152 -12.14 5.76 -24.28
N GLN A 153 -13.38 5.73 -23.82
CA GLN A 153 -13.75 6.08 -22.44
C GLN A 153 -13.52 4.86 -21.54
N TYR A 154 -12.25 4.55 -21.24
CA TYR A 154 -11.89 3.31 -20.56
C TYR A 154 -12.33 3.25 -19.08
N LEU A 155 -12.66 4.40 -18.46
CA LEU A 155 -13.25 4.45 -17.11
C LEU A 155 -14.76 4.17 -17.09
N ASP A 156 -15.39 4.06 -18.25
CA ASP A 156 -16.81 3.71 -18.38
C ASP A 156 -16.95 2.19 -18.54
N PRO A 157 -17.49 1.47 -17.55
CA PRO A 157 -17.65 0.02 -17.62
C PRO A 157 -18.63 -0.41 -18.71
N ALA A 158 -19.53 0.45 -19.18
CA ALA A 158 -20.41 0.14 -20.30
C ALA A 158 -19.66 0.11 -21.65
N THR A 159 -18.51 0.79 -21.72
CA THR A 159 -17.68 0.84 -22.93
C THR A 159 -16.64 -0.29 -22.99
N VAL A 160 -16.03 -0.68 -21.86
CA VAL A 160 -14.87 -1.60 -21.85
C VAL A 160 -15.01 -2.75 -20.83
N GLY A 161 -16.04 -2.77 -20.00
CA GLY A 161 -16.12 -3.67 -18.85
C GLY A 161 -15.18 -3.24 -17.73
N ASP A 162 -14.59 -4.20 -17.02
CA ASP A 162 -13.55 -3.92 -16.02
C ASP A 162 -12.19 -3.71 -16.71
N TYR A 163 -11.83 -2.44 -16.90
CA TYR A 163 -10.58 -2.07 -17.56
C TYR A 163 -9.34 -2.56 -16.80
N LYS A 164 -9.39 -2.69 -15.46
CA LYS A 164 -8.26 -3.18 -14.67
C LYS A 164 -7.96 -4.64 -14.97
N LEU A 165 -8.99 -5.48 -15.01
CA LEU A 165 -8.84 -6.90 -15.36
C LEU A 165 -8.34 -7.04 -16.80
N LEU A 166 -8.89 -6.23 -17.72
CA LEU A 166 -8.48 -6.23 -19.11
C LEU A 166 -7.01 -5.78 -19.28
N TRP A 167 -6.58 -4.75 -18.58
CA TRP A 167 -5.18 -4.31 -18.62
C TRP A 167 -4.23 -5.30 -17.97
N GLU A 168 -4.64 -5.96 -16.90
CA GLU A 168 -3.75 -6.88 -16.18
C GLU A 168 -3.28 -8.05 -17.05
N VAL A 169 -4.17 -8.70 -17.84
CA VAL A 169 -3.76 -9.73 -18.79
C VAL A 169 -2.85 -9.16 -19.88
N ASN A 170 -3.07 -7.91 -20.29
CA ASN A 170 -2.30 -7.22 -21.33
C ASN A 170 -0.97 -6.62 -20.84
N ARG A 171 -0.62 -6.71 -19.54
CA ARG A 171 0.73 -6.50 -19.00
C ARG A 171 1.66 -7.65 -19.38
N HIS A 172 1.11 -8.79 -19.75
CA HIS A 172 1.83 -10.01 -20.15
C HIS A 172 2.80 -10.55 -19.10
N GLN A 173 2.45 -10.44 -17.82
CA GLN A 173 3.26 -11.04 -16.75
C GLN A 173 3.32 -12.57 -16.85
N GLN A 174 2.31 -13.20 -17.47
CA GLN A 174 2.31 -14.62 -17.78
C GLN A 174 3.46 -15.02 -18.73
N PHE A 175 3.95 -14.13 -19.58
CA PHE A 175 5.12 -14.41 -20.43
C PHE A 175 6.39 -14.63 -19.60
N VAL A 176 6.54 -13.86 -18.50
CA VAL A 176 7.64 -14.05 -17.56
C VAL A 176 7.47 -15.38 -16.82
N THR A 177 6.25 -15.71 -16.39
CA THR A 177 5.93 -17.00 -15.73
C THR A 177 6.24 -18.19 -16.65
N LEU A 178 5.82 -18.12 -17.92
CA LEU A 178 6.18 -19.14 -18.93
C LEU A 178 7.69 -19.26 -19.10
N GLY A 179 8.39 -18.12 -19.17
CA GLY A 179 9.85 -18.07 -19.29
C GLY A 179 10.59 -18.64 -18.07
N GLN A 180 10.10 -18.36 -16.86
CA GLN A 180 10.62 -18.97 -15.62
C GLN A 180 10.44 -20.49 -15.67
N ALA A 181 9.26 -21.00 -16.02
CA ALA A 181 8.99 -22.44 -16.12
C ALA A 181 9.87 -23.10 -17.19
N TYR A 182 10.08 -22.45 -18.34
CA TYR A 182 11.02 -22.89 -19.36
C TYR A 182 12.46 -22.93 -18.86
N ALA A 183 12.88 -21.92 -18.09
CA ALA A 183 14.21 -21.88 -17.51
C ALA A 183 14.48 -23.06 -16.56
N TYR A 184 13.48 -23.49 -15.79
CA TYR A 184 13.59 -24.66 -14.92
C TYR A 184 13.58 -25.99 -15.67
N SER A 185 12.70 -26.17 -16.68
CA SER A 185 12.36 -27.48 -17.24
C SER A 185 12.84 -27.72 -18.68
N ARG A 186 13.11 -26.65 -19.44
CA ARG A 186 13.30 -26.68 -20.90
C ARG A 186 12.13 -27.34 -21.67
N ASP A 187 10.95 -27.39 -21.08
CA ASP A 187 9.75 -27.92 -21.71
C ASP A 187 9.27 -26.97 -22.83
N SER A 188 9.24 -27.47 -24.05
CA SER A 188 8.92 -26.68 -25.25
C SER A 188 7.52 -26.09 -25.24
N ARG A 189 6.55 -26.71 -24.52
CA ARG A 189 5.17 -26.22 -24.41
C ARG A 189 5.09 -24.77 -23.94
N TYR A 190 5.99 -24.36 -23.03
CA TYR A 190 6.04 -22.98 -22.53
C TYR A 190 6.53 -22.01 -23.59
N ALA A 191 7.48 -22.42 -24.42
CA ALA A 191 7.95 -21.59 -25.53
C ALA A 191 6.92 -21.52 -26.66
N ASP A 192 6.24 -22.62 -26.97
CA ASP A 192 5.17 -22.67 -27.96
C ASP A 192 4.00 -21.74 -27.54
N ALA A 193 3.58 -21.79 -26.28
CA ALA A 193 2.55 -20.93 -25.73
C ALA A 193 2.97 -19.43 -25.77
N PHE A 194 4.21 -19.12 -25.37
CA PHE A 194 4.74 -17.76 -25.46
C PHE A 194 4.69 -17.21 -26.87
N VAL A 195 5.21 -17.96 -27.83
CA VAL A 195 5.27 -17.56 -29.26
C VAL A 195 3.87 -17.37 -29.83
N SER A 196 2.95 -18.28 -29.53
CA SER A 196 1.56 -18.20 -29.95
C SER A 196 0.85 -16.96 -29.40
N GLN A 197 0.92 -16.75 -28.08
CA GLN A 197 0.27 -15.62 -27.42
C GLN A 197 0.89 -14.28 -27.84
N LEU A 198 2.22 -14.20 -27.98
CA LEU A 198 2.92 -13.01 -28.46
C LEU A 198 2.50 -12.63 -29.90
N SER A 199 2.45 -13.63 -30.77
CA SER A 199 2.04 -13.44 -32.19
C SER A 199 0.59 -13.00 -32.29
N SER A 200 -0.31 -13.65 -31.55
CA SER A 200 -1.73 -13.33 -31.47
C SER A 200 -1.94 -11.88 -30.98
N TRP A 201 -1.20 -11.49 -29.90
CA TRP A 201 -1.32 -10.13 -29.38
C TRP A 201 -0.86 -9.08 -30.38
N ILE A 202 0.31 -9.26 -31.01
CA ILE A 202 0.84 -8.32 -32.01
C ILE A 202 -0.14 -8.13 -33.17
N ALA A 203 -0.75 -9.22 -33.63
CA ALA A 203 -1.74 -9.19 -34.72
C ALA A 203 -3.04 -8.47 -34.33
N SER A 204 -3.48 -8.65 -33.06
CA SER A 204 -4.76 -8.13 -32.55
C SER A 204 -4.64 -6.68 -32.02
N ASN A 205 -3.43 -6.18 -31.78
CA ASN A 205 -3.18 -4.87 -31.16
C ASN A 205 -2.31 -3.94 -32.04
N PRO A 206 -2.83 -3.50 -33.21
CA PRO A 206 -2.12 -2.52 -34.00
C PRO A 206 -1.78 -1.27 -33.17
N PRO A 207 -0.59 -0.69 -33.28
CA PRO A 207 -0.19 0.45 -32.49
C PRO A 207 -1.21 1.58 -32.54
N ARG A 208 -1.55 2.14 -31.36
CA ARG A 208 -2.49 3.26 -31.16
C ARG A 208 -3.97 2.89 -31.26
N LEU A 209 -4.32 1.66 -31.62
CA LEU A 209 -5.70 1.18 -31.66
C LEU A 209 -6.02 0.30 -30.46
N GLY A 210 -7.20 0.51 -29.90
CA GLY A 210 -7.70 -0.27 -28.78
C GLY A 210 -7.27 0.25 -27.41
N VAL A 211 -7.91 -0.28 -26.39
CA VAL A 211 -7.74 0.11 -24.96
C VAL A 211 -6.35 -0.18 -24.42
N ASN A 212 -5.63 -1.13 -25.03
CA ASN A 212 -4.29 -1.56 -24.61
C ASN A 212 -3.18 -0.52 -24.90
N TRP A 213 -3.54 0.61 -25.54
CA TRP A 213 -2.70 1.77 -25.78
C TRP A 213 -3.17 3.01 -25.01
N ALA A 214 -4.24 2.92 -24.20
CA ALA A 214 -4.82 4.06 -23.51
C ALA A 214 -4.00 4.55 -22.31
N SER A 215 -3.23 3.68 -21.68
CA SER A 215 -2.37 3.99 -20.55
C SER A 215 -0.90 3.72 -20.87
N SER A 216 -0.05 4.74 -20.77
CA SER A 216 1.40 4.61 -20.98
C SER A 216 2.06 3.72 -19.92
N LEU A 217 1.50 3.66 -18.72
CA LEU A 217 1.93 2.74 -17.65
C LEU A 217 1.78 1.27 -18.10
N GLU A 218 0.61 0.91 -18.63
CA GLU A 218 0.33 -0.45 -19.10
C GLU A 218 1.23 -0.84 -20.28
N VAL A 219 1.50 0.12 -21.17
CA VAL A 219 2.45 -0.06 -22.29
C VAL A 219 3.86 -0.29 -21.75
N SER A 220 4.25 0.41 -20.66
CA SER A 220 5.57 0.26 -20.01
C SER A 220 5.74 -1.11 -19.38
N TYR A 221 4.76 -1.57 -18.62
CA TYR A 221 4.84 -2.87 -17.93
C TYR A 221 4.83 -4.04 -18.92
N ARG A 222 4.03 -3.95 -19.95
CA ARG A 222 4.07 -4.90 -21.06
C ARG A 222 5.44 -4.94 -21.72
N ALA A 223 6.07 -3.78 -21.95
CA ALA A 223 7.42 -3.73 -22.52
C ALA A 223 8.46 -4.38 -21.59
N ILE A 224 8.39 -4.16 -20.28
CA ILE A 224 9.27 -4.80 -19.30
C ILE A 224 9.06 -6.33 -19.31
N SER A 225 7.82 -6.79 -19.27
CA SER A 225 7.49 -8.22 -19.32
C SER A 225 8.01 -8.89 -20.59
N TRP A 226 7.90 -8.22 -21.75
CA TRP A 226 8.44 -8.76 -23.00
C TRP A 226 9.97 -8.83 -23.00
N LEU A 227 10.64 -7.81 -22.46
CA LEU A 227 12.10 -7.82 -22.35
C LEU A 227 12.61 -8.98 -21.48
N TRP A 228 11.92 -9.27 -20.37
CA TRP A 228 12.23 -10.42 -19.52
C TRP A 228 11.96 -11.74 -20.25
N ALA A 229 10.81 -11.88 -20.88
CA ALA A 229 10.44 -13.08 -21.61
C ALA A 229 11.38 -13.36 -22.78
N LEU A 230 11.71 -12.35 -23.60
CA LEU A 230 12.64 -12.49 -24.73
C LEU A 230 14.04 -12.94 -24.27
N GLN A 231 14.47 -12.58 -23.06
CA GLN A 231 15.72 -13.08 -22.48
C GLN A 231 15.61 -14.53 -21.99
N LEU A 232 14.51 -14.87 -21.29
CA LEU A 232 14.30 -16.22 -20.79
C LEU A 232 14.14 -17.25 -21.93
N PHE A 233 13.56 -16.83 -23.06
CA PHE A 233 13.39 -17.64 -24.26
C PHE A 233 14.46 -17.41 -25.36
N ALA A 234 15.55 -16.71 -25.06
CA ALA A 234 16.55 -16.34 -26.08
C ALA A 234 17.12 -17.54 -26.86
N GLU A 235 17.22 -18.70 -26.18
CA GLU A 235 17.73 -19.96 -26.75
C GLU A 235 16.62 -20.90 -27.25
N ALA A 236 15.34 -20.51 -27.11
CA ALA A 236 14.22 -21.35 -27.53
C ALA A 236 14.10 -21.35 -29.07
N PRO A 237 14.13 -22.52 -29.75
CA PRO A 237 14.05 -22.58 -31.21
C PRO A 237 12.71 -22.07 -31.75
N GLN A 238 11.65 -22.09 -30.96
CA GLN A 238 10.34 -21.56 -31.31
C GLN A 238 10.36 -20.02 -31.55
N LEU A 239 11.22 -19.31 -30.85
CA LEU A 239 11.41 -17.87 -31.04
C LEU A 239 12.27 -17.63 -32.28
N THR A 240 11.67 -17.71 -33.46
CA THR A 240 12.36 -17.46 -34.73
C THR A 240 12.90 -16.03 -34.84
N ASP A 241 13.92 -15.82 -35.70
CA ASP A 241 14.46 -14.46 -35.91
C ASP A 241 13.44 -13.49 -36.48
N ALA A 242 12.51 -13.95 -37.30
CA ALA A 242 11.43 -13.14 -37.83
C ALA A 242 10.46 -12.65 -36.75
N LEU A 243 10.05 -13.54 -35.82
CA LEU A 243 9.18 -13.16 -34.72
C LEU A 243 9.93 -12.28 -33.72
N PHE A 244 11.19 -12.60 -33.41
CA PHE A 244 12.04 -11.77 -32.56
C PHE A 244 12.16 -10.34 -33.11
N ALA A 245 12.46 -10.19 -34.40
CA ALA A 245 12.54 -8.88 -35.08
C ALA A 245 11.20 -8.12 -34.99
N THR A 246 10.08 -8.82 -35.15
CA THR A 246 8.73 -8.25 -35.04
C THR A 246 8.46 -7.77 -33.60
N ALA A 247 8.84 -8.55 -32.59
CA ALA A 247 8.71 -8.18 -31.19
C ALA A 247 9.57 -6.97 -30.82
N VAL A 248 10.82 -6.92 -31.28
CA VAL A 248 11.75 -5.78 -31.09
C VAL A 248 11.20 -4.51 -31.75
N GLU A 249 10.64 -4.60 -32.98
CA GLU A 249 10.00 -3.44 -33.60
C GLU A 249 8.76 -2.98 -32.84
N SER A 250 7.95 -3.90 -32.32
CA SER A 250 6.82 -3.57 -31.44
C SER A 250 7.29 -2.86 -30.18
N LEU A 251 8.36 -3.33 -29.50
CA LEU A 251 8.96 -2.66 -28.34
C LEU A 251 9.46 -1.25 -28.67
N ARG A 252 10.01 -1.02 -29.86
CA ARG A 252 10.36 0.33 -30.31
C ARG A 252 9.14 1.24 -30.38
N ARG A 253 8.00 0.72 -30.84
CA ARG A 253 6.73 1.47 -30.88
C ARG A 253 6.18 1.72 -29.47
N HIS A 254 6.31 0.76 -28.53
CA HIS A 254 6.00 0.97 -27.13
C HIS A 254 6.82 2.14 -26.56
N GLY A 255 8.14 2.13 -26.73
CA GLY A 255 9.00 3.21 -26.25
C GLY A 255 8.63 4.58 -26.82
N LYS A 256 8.30 4.66 -28.13
CA LYS A 256 7.84 5.91 -28.75
C LYS A 256 6.49 6.38 -28.23
N HIS A 257 5.59 5.47 -27.87
CA HIS A 257 4.31 5.80 -27.27
C HIS A 257 4.51 6.34 -25.85
N ILE A 258 5.29 5.64 -25.01
CA ILE A 258 5.61 6.08 -23.65
C ILE A 258 6.27 7.46 -23.66
N GLU A 259 7.35 7.65 -24.44
CA GLU A 259 8.04 8.95 -24.57
C GLU A 259 7.09 10.10 -24.93
N ARG A 260 6.12 9.83 -25.80
CA ARG A 260 5.15 10.82 -26.27
C ARG A 260 4.08 11.17 -25.27
N TYR A 261 3.61 10.18 -24.51
CA TYR A 261 2.42 10.28 -23.68
C TYR A 261 2.71 10.04 -22.20
N LEU A 262 3.90 10.51 -21.71
CA LEU A 262 4.23 10.50 -20.28
C LEU A 262 3.18 11.25 -19.45
N SER A 263 2.85 10.70 -18.30
CA SER A 263 1.84 11.23 -17.37
C SER A 263 2.34 12.42 -16.54
N THR A 264 3.27 13.22 -17.06
CA THR A 264 4.00 14.30 -16.36
C THR A 264 3.08 15.31 -15.68
N TYR A 265 1.90 15.59 -16.24
CA TYR A 265 0.95 16.57 -15.72
C TYR A 265 -0.44 16.02 -15.45
N TYR A 266 -0.71 14.80 -15.90
CA TYR A 266 -2.01 14.16 -15.72
C TYR A 266 -2.02 13.32 -14.44
N SER A 267 -1.03 12.48 -14.25
CA SER A 267 -0.84 11.59 -13.08
C SER A 267 0.65 11.48 -12.78
N PRO A 268 1.30 12.57 -12.28
CA PRO A 268 2.73 12.56 -11.97
C PRO A 268 3.01 11.83 -10.63
N ASN A 269 2.51 10.62 -10.52
CA ASN A 269 2.59 9.73 -9.37
C ASN A 269 3.24 8.40 -9.80
N THR A 270 2.79 7.27 -9.25
CA THR A 270 3.24 5.92 -9.63
C THR A 270 3.13 5.66 -11.14
N HIS A 271 2.18 6.28 -11.84
CA HIS A 271 2.11 6.20 -13.30
C HIS A 271 3.39 6.71 -13.97
N LEU A 272 3.80 7.90 -13.63
CA LEU A 272 4.99 8.53 -14.24
C LEU A 272 6.27 7.77 -13.92
N THR A 273 6.42 7.25 -12.68
CA THR A 273 7.60 6.46 -12.29
C THR A 273 7.66 5.12 -13.00
N GLY A 274 6.52 4.43 -13.15
CA GLY A 274 6.43 3.19 -13.92
C GLY A 274 6.70 3.39 -15.42
N GLU A 275 6.22 4.50 -16.00
CA GLU A 275 6.50 4.89 -17.39
C GLU A 275 7.99 5.18 -17.60
N ALA A 276 8.60 5.90 -16.67
CA ALA A 276 10.03 6.21 -16.69
C ALA A 276 10.88 4.94 -16.57
N LEU A 277 10.47 3.99 -15.72
CA LEU A 277 11.13 2.67 -15.61
C LEU A 277 11.04 1.90 -16.94
N GLY A 278 9.90 1.93 -17.62
CA GLY A 278 9.74 1.33 -18.95
C GLY A 278 10.71 1.89 -19.99
N LEU A 279 10.90 3.22 -20.03
CA LEU A 279 11.89 3.87 -20.88
C LEU A 279 13.32 3.48 -20.49
N LEU A 280 13.60 3.38 -19.18
CA LEU A 280 14.90 2.97 -18.66
C LEU A 280 15.25 1.55 -19.12
N TYR A 281 14.30 0.61 -18.97
CA TYR A 281 14.44 -0.77 -19.44
C TYR A 281 14.69 -0.84 -20.94
N LEU A 282 13.84 -0.20 -21.75
CA LEU A 282 13.94 -0.20 -23.20
C LEU A 282 15.26 0.39 -23.67
N GLY A 283 15.68 1.53 -23.12
CA GLY A 283 16.92 2.19 -23.48
C GLY A 283 18.18 1.44 -23.06
N THR A 284 18.07 0.58 -22.03
CA THR A 284 19.17 -0.25 -21.51
C THR A 284 19.28 -1.56 -22.30
N ALA A 285 18.15 -2.25 -22.48
CA ALA A 285 18.09 -3.56 -23.12
C ALA A 285 18.34 -3.50 -24.64
N LEU A 286 17.90 -2.44 -25.29
CA LEU A 286 17.88 -2.31 -26.76
C LEU A 286 18.69 -1.08 -27.24
N PRO A 287 20.02 -1.04 -26.99
CA PRO A 287 20.88 0.12 -27.32
C PRO A 287 21.01 0.40 -28.81
N MET A 288 20.57 -0.52 -29.67
CA MET A 288 20.54 -0.37 -31.11
C MET A 288 19.46 0.63 -31.59
N PHE A 289 18.51 1.00 -30.75
CA PHE A 289 17.54 2.01 -31.12
C PHE A 289 18.16 3.41 -31.10
N GLN A 290 17.89 4.21 -32.11
CA GLN A 290 18.36 5.60 -32.17
C GLN A 290 17.95 6.41 -30.91
N ALA A 291 16.80 6.11 -30.33
CA ALA A 291 16.27 6.76 -29.13
C ALA A 291 16.75 6.13 -27.81
N ALA A 292 17.49 5.02 -27.84
CA ALA A 292 17.83 4.26 -26.65
C ALA A 292 18.57 5.10 -25.58
N LYS A 293 19.55 5.89 -26.01
CA LYS A 293 20.30 6.77 -25.11
C LYS A 293 19.39 7.82 -24.48
N SER A 294 18.53 8.47 -25.27
CA SER A 294 17.60 9.49 -24.76
C SER A 294 16.54 8.88 -23.84
N TRP A 295 16.01 7.69 -24.14
CA TRP A 295 15.07 7.00 -23.26
C TRP A 295 15.68 6.64 -21.92
N ARG A 296 16.90 6.13 -21.91
CA ARG A 296 17.63 5.81 -20.70
C ARG A 296 17.88 7.05 -19.84
N GLN A 297 18.33 8.14 -20.44
CA GLN A 297 18.59 9.40 -19.75
C GLN A 297 17.28 10.02 -19.21
N LEU A 298 16.24 10.05 -20.04
CA LEU A 298 14.93 10.59 -19.66
C LEU A 298 14.30 9.76 -18.53
N GLY A 299 14.31 8.42 -18.66
CA GLY A 299 13.78 7.52 -17.65
C GLY A 299 14.46 7.70 -16.28
N TRP A 300 15.81 7.69 -16.26
CA TRP A 300 16.58 7.91 -15.04
C TRP A 300 16.35 9.30 -14.44
N SER A 301 16.37 10.35 -15.26
CA SER A 301 16.14 11.72 -14.79
C SER A 301 14.77 11.89 -14.14
N ILE A 302 13.71 11.31 -14.75
CA ILE A 302 12.35 11.34 -14.19
C ILE A 302 12.31 10.56 -12.87
N LEU A 303 12.84 9.33 -12.84
CA LEU A 303 12.85 8.50 -11.63
C LEU A 303 13.53 9.23 -10.47
N ARG A 304 14.72 9.82 -10.71
CA ARG A 304 15.45 10.57 -9.69
C ARG A 304 14.67 11.78 -9.20
N ASP A 305 14.14 12.60 -10.10
CA ASP A 305 13.36 13.79 -9.74
C ASP A 305 12.08 13.41 -8.95
N GLN A 306 11.38 12.36 -9.39
CA GLN A 306 10.17 11.91 -8.73
C GLN A 306 10.46 11.22 -7.38
N LEU A 307 11.59 10.55 -7.19
CA LEU A 307 11.99 9.99 -5.90
C LEU A 307 11.96 11.06 -4.80
N PHE A 308 12.60 12.21 -5.05
CA PHE A 308 12.66 13.29 -4.05
C PHE A 308 11.38 14.12 -3.92
N ARG A 309 10.45 13.96 -4.87
CA ARG A 309 9.12 14.60 -4.80
C ARG A 309 8.07 13.74 -4.15
N GLN A 310 8.14 12.42 -4.35
CA GLN A 310 7.10 11.47 -3.97
C GLN A 310 7.42 10.70 -2.71
N VAL A 311 8.71 10.47 -2.43
CA VAL A 311 9.16 9.84 -1.18
C VAL A 311 9.62 10.93 -0.22
N ARG A 312 8.94 11.03 0.92
CA ARG A 312 9.22 12.04 1.94
C ARG A 312 10.52 11.73 2.68
N PRO A 313 11.08 12.68 3.45
CA PRO A 313 12.32 12.45 4.20
C PRO A 313 12.26 11.29 5.19
N ASP A 314 11.09 11.02 5.77
CA ASP A 314 10.86 9.90 6.69
C ASP A 314 10.64 8.55 5.99
N GLY A 315 10.73 8.50 4.66
CA GLY A 315 10.54 7.31 3.84
C GLY A 315 9.10 7.07 3.39
N SER A 316 8.11 7.76 3.94
CA SER A 316 6.72 7.57 3.56
C SER A 316 6.43 8.02 2.12
N TYR A 317 5.49 7.35 1.47
CA TYR A 317 5.11 7.64 0.09
C TYR A 317 3.93 8.62 0.02
N PHE A 318 3.99 9.59 -0.87
CA PHE A 318 3.08 10.74 -0.88
C PHE A 318 1.63 10.45 -1.27
N GLU A 319 1.32 9.30 -1.90
CA GLU A 319 -0.05 8.96 -2.31
C GLU A 319 -0.92 8.48 -1.14
N GLN A 320 -0.34 8.27 0.05
CA GLN A 320 -1.03 7.82 1.27
C GLN A 320 -1.79 6.50 1.07
N ALA A 321 -1.26 5.61 0.24
CA ALA A 321 -1.75 4.28 0.03
C ALA A 321 -0.59 3.30 0.19
N LEU A 322 -0.66 2.43 1.20
CA LEU A 322 0.48 1.59 1.60
C LEU A 322 0.81 0.52 0.55
N TYR A 323 -0.16 0.09 -0.23
CA TYR A 323 0.10 -0.79 -1.36
C TYR A 323 0.93 -0.11 -2.45
N TYR A 324 0.62 1.15 -2.78
CA TYR A 324 1.38 1.95 -3.74
C TYR A 324 2.76 2.33 -3.22
N HIS A 325 2.94 2.43 -1.90
CA HIS A 325 4.26 2.56 -1.28
C HIS A 325 5.15 1.35 -1.62
N ARG A 326 4.69 0.13 -1.34
CA ARG A 326 5.38 -1.10 -1.67
C ARG A 326 5.65 -1.22 -3.17
N TYR A 327 4.66 -0.91 -4.00
CA TYR A 327 4.76 -0.90 -5.45
C TYR A 327 5.84 0.05 -5.97
N THR A 328 5.97 1.22 -5.33
CA THR A 328 7.01 2.21 -5.63
C THR A 328 8.39 1.70 -5.24
N ALA A 329 8.53 1.00 -4.11
CA ALA A 329 9.79 0.35 -3.71
C ALA A 329 10.26 -0.63 -4.79
N ASP A 330 9.37 -1.49 -5.32
CA ASP A 330 9.70 -2.41 -6.41
C ASP A 330 10.20 -1.66 -7.66
N ILE A 331 9.58 -0.54 -8.04
CA ILE A 331 10.02 0.29 -9.17
C ILE A 331 11.45 0.78 -8.97
N TYR A 332 11.78 1.28 -7.77
CA TYR A 332 13.10 1.82 -7.48
C TYR A 332 14.16 0.71 -7.29
N HIS A 333 13.81 -0.45 -6.75
CA HIS A 333 14.70 -1.60 -6.71
C HIS A 333 15.14 -1.99 -8.12
N HIS A 334 14.20 -2.12 -9.06
CA HIS A 334 14.54 -2.40 -10.47
C HIS A 334 15.41 -1.29 -11.09
N ALA A 335 15.11 -0.02 -10.80
CA ALA A 335 15.89 1.10 -11.32
C ALA A 335 17.33 1.08 -10.80
N LEU A 336 17.55 0.85 -9.51
CA LEU A 336 18.88 0.75 -8.90
C LEU A 336 19.66 -0.44 -9.46
N VAL A 337 19.02 -1.60 -9.61
CA VAL A 337 19.66 -2.79 -10.21
C VAL A 337 20.10 -2.52 -11.64
N LEU A 338 19.27 -1.87 -12.44
CA LEU A 338 19.65 -1.49 -13.82
C LEU A 338 20.81 -0.50 -13.86
N ALA A 339 20.87 0.45 -12.93
CA ALA A 339 21.97 1.41 -12.83
C ALA A 339 23.28 0.70 -12.45
N ASP A 340 23.27 -0.12 -11.39
CA ASP A 340 24.43 -0.85 -10.90
C ASP A 340 25.01 -1.78 -11.97
N VAL A 341 24.14 -2.56 -12.63
CA VAL A 341 24.54 -3.55 -13.65
C VAL A 341 25.12 -2.91 -14.90
N ASN A 342 24.72 -1.69 -15.23
CA ASN A 342 25.23 -0.99 -16.39
C ASN A 342 26.39 -0.05 -16.06
N GLY A 343 26.92 -0.10 -14.84
CA GLY A 343 28.09 0.65 -14.41
C GLY A 343 27.88 2.16 -14.44
N TRP A 344 26.66 2.62 -14.11
CA TRP A 344 26.40 4.05 -13.99
C TRP A 344 27.01 4.61 -12.72
N GLU A 345 27.27 5.91 -12.73
CA GLU A 345 27.71 6.59 -11.51
C GLU A 345 26.69 6.35 -10.38
N ARG A 346 27.21 5.95 -9.22
CA ARG A 346 26.40 5.62 -8.06
C ARG A 346 25.83 6.92 -7.48
N ASP A 347 24.51 6.95 -7.35
CA ASP A 347 23.75 8.04 -6.70
C ASP A 347 23.42 7.63 -5.26
N ASP A 348 24.30 7.97 -4.32
CA ASP A 348 24.14 7.58 -2.92
C ASP A 348 22.93 8.24 -2.26
N GLU A 349 22.60 9.49 -2.63
CA GLU A 349 21.42 10.20 -2.13
C GLU A 349 20.12 9.50 -2.56
N ALA A 350 20.05 9.07 -3.81
CA ALA A 350 18.91 8.30 -4.31
C ALA A 350 18.81 6.93 -3.61
N ARG A 351 19.94 6.25 -3.40
CA ARG A 351 19.96 4.95 -2.70
C ARG A 351 19.49 5.07 -1.27
N GLU A 352 19.97 6.06 -0.54
CA GLU A 352 19.53 6.35 0.84
C GLU A 352 18.02 6.64 0.89
N ARG A 353 17.47 7.41 -0.07
CA ARG A 353 16.04 7.67 -0.11
C ARG A 353 15.21 6.41 -0.39
N VAL A 354 15.68 5.51 -1.23
CA VAL A 354 15.05 4.20 -1.49
C VAL A 354 15.17 3.29 -0.26
N GLU A 355 16.32 3.28 0.43
CA GLU A 355 16.49 2.54 1.66
C GLU A 355 15.49 2.99 2.75
N ARG A 356 15.26 4.30 2.89
CA ARG A 356 14.22 4.83 3.81
C ARG A 356 12.81 4.40 3.44
N LEU A 357 12.52 4.25 2.14
CA LEU A 357 11.24 3.71 1.69
C LEU A 357 11.04 2.26 2.22
N ASP A 358 12.08 1.44 2.19
CA ASP A 358 12.06 0.08 2.74
C ASP A 358 12.00 0.09 4.28
N GLU A 359 12.68 1.02 4.97
CA GLU A 359 12.60 1.18 6.43
C GLU A 359 11.18 1.49 6.90
N PHE A 360 10.48 2.38 6.18
CA PHE A 360 9.07 2.65 6.44
C PHE A 360 8.24 1.37 6.29
N LEU A 361 8.45 0.61 5.21
CA LEU A 361 7.73 -0.62 4.96
C LEU A 361 7.98 -1.68 6.05
N VAL A 362 9.22 -1.82 6.54
CA VAL A 362 9.58 -2.71 7.68
C VAL A 362 8.67 -2.43 8.88
N GLN A 363 8.44 -1.16 9.20
CA GLN A 363 7.64 -0.79 10.36
C GLN A 363 6.13 -0.99 10.13
N CYS A 364 5.66 -0.68 8.92
CA CYS A 364 4.23 -0.62 8.60
C CYS A 364 3.61 -1.98 8.23
N VAL A 365 4.40 -2.98 7.81
CA VAL A 365 3.82 -4.30 7.52
C VAL A 365 3.29 -4.97 8.79
N HIS A 366 2.19 -5.69 8.62
CA HIS A 366 1.65 -6.55 9.67
C HIS A 366 2.65 -7.63 10.09
N PRO A 367 2.53 -8.22 11.29
CA PRO A 367 3.40 -9.30 11.73
C PRO A 367 3.43 -10.53 10.80
N ASP A 368 2.39 -10.75 10.00
CA ASP A 368 2.33 -11.81 8.97
C ASP A 368 3.02 -11.42 7.65
N GLY A 369 3.56 -10.21 7.54
CA GLY A 369 4.24 -9.69 6.35
C GLY A 369 3.32 -9.06 5.30
N THR A 370 2.02 -8.97 5.56
CA THR A 370 1.08 -8.32 4.63
C THR A 370 1.07 -6.80 4.79
N VAL A 371 0.85 -6.09 3.70
CA VAL A 371 0.65 -4.63 3.71
C VAL A 371 -0.73 -4.30 4.26
N PRO A 372 -0.86 -3.35 5.22
CA PRO A 372 -2.13 -2.79 5.61
C PRO A 372 -2.92 -2.22 4.44
N LEU A 373 -4.26 -2.25 4.52
CA LEU A 373 -5.14 -1.83 3.43
C LEU A 373 -5.46 -0.32 3.44
N VAL A 374 -4.57 0.50 4.00
CA VAL A 374 -4.72 1.97 4.03
C VAL A 374 -4.64 2.53 2.61
N GLY A 375 -5.68 3.24 2.20
CA GLY A 375 -5.85 3.73 0.84
C GLY A 375 -6.11 2.60 -0.18
N ASP A 376 -5.98 2.93 -1.45
CA ASP A 376 -6.25 1.97 -2.53
C ASP A 376 -5.21 0.84 -2.60
N ASP A 377 -5.72 -0.37 -2.82
CA ASP A 377 -4.98 -1.55 -3.27
C ASP A 377 -5.65 -2.10 -4.54
N ASP A 378 -5.04 -1.88 -5.68
CA ASP A 378 -5.56 -2.37 -6.97
C ASP A 378 -5.02 -3.76 -7.36
N GLY A 379 -4.21 -4.37 -6.51
CA GLY A 379 -3.62 -5.70 -6.72
C GLY A 379 -2.59 -5.78 -7.85
N GLY A 380 -2.31 -4.67 -8.54
CA GLY A 380 -1.33 -4.63 -9.63
C GLY A 380 0.10 -4.64 -9.12
N ARG A 381 0.96 -5.50 -9.66
CA ARG A 381 2.40 -5.52 -9.37
C ARG A 381 3.20 -5.06 -10.59
N LEU A 382 4.39 -4.51 -10.33
CA LEU A 382 5.36 -4.24 -11.39
C LEU A 382 5.66 -5.53 -12.18
N MET A 383 5.99 -6.61 -11.44
CA MET A 383 6.24 -7.93 -11.99
C MET A 383 5.99 -9.01 -10.93
N ARG A 384 5.35 -10.11 -11.30
CA ARG A 384 5.13 -11.25 -10.42
C ARG A 384 6.22 -12.29 -10.65
N LEU A 385 7.33 -12.17 -9.90
CA LEU A 385 8.47 -13.10 -9.99
C LEU A 385 8.33 -14.29 -9.03
N ASP A 386 7.36 -14.25 -8.13
CA ASP A 386 7.06 -15.28 -7.14
C ASP A 386 5.59 -15.76 -7.20
N GLY A 387 5.22 -16.70 -6.35
CA GLY A 387 3.87 -17.22 -6.20
C GLY A 387 3.09 -16.64 -5.01
N LEU A 388 3.64 -15.67 -4.28
CA LEU A 388 3.03 -15.14 -3.07
C LEU A 388 1.85 -14.21 -3.39
N PRO A 389 0.93 -14.01 -2.42
CA PRO A 389 -0.15 -13.04 -2.55
C PRO A 389 0.38 -11.63 -2.86
N THR A 390 -0.39 -10.84 -3.60
CA THR A 390 0.04 -9.49 -4.03
C THR A 390 0.29 -8.55 -2.85
N ARG A 391 -0.40 -8.73 -1.73
CA ARG A 391 -0.21 -7.94 -0.50
C ARG A 391 0.99 -8.36 0.36
N ASP A 392 1.65 -9.47 0.05
CA ASP A 392 2.84 -9.90 0.79
C ASP A 392 4.03 -9.01 0.45
N ALA A 393 4.49 -8.20 1.39
CA ALA A 393 5.61 -7.27 1.20
C ALA A 393 6.98 -7.92 1.42
N ARG A 394 7.03 -9.14 1.92
CA ARG A 394 8.29 -9.82 2.24
C ARG A 394 9.25 -9.98 1.04
N PRO A 395 8.77 -10.22 -0.20
CA PRO A 395 9.65 -10.22 -1.38
C PRO A 395 10.35 -8.88 -1.62
N THR A 396 9.63 -7.76 -1.49
CA THR A 396 10.19 -6.41 -1.58
C THR A 396 11.27 -6.19 -0.52
N LEU A 397 10.98 -6.56 0.75
CA LEU A 397 11.91 -6.40 1.87
C LEU A 397 13.15 -7.31 1.75
N THR A 398 13.03 -8.53 1.20
CA THR A 398 14.22 -9.37 0.94
C THR A 398 15.08 -8.81 -0.19
N THR A 399 14.46 -8.18 -1.20
CA THR A 399 15.19 -7.48 -2.27
C THR A 399 15.94 -6.27 -1.70
N GLY A 400 15.28 -5.45 -0.88
CA GLY A 400 15.91 -4.35 -0.15
C GLY A 400 17.03 -4.81 0.78
N ALA A 401 16.82 -5.91 1.52
CA ALA A 401 17.85 -6.51 2.36
C ALA A 401 19.13 -6.85 1.59
N ALA A 402 18.99 -7.40 0.39
CA ALA A 402 20.14 -7.72 -0.46
C ALA A 402 20.81 -6.47 -1.05
N LEU A 403 20.02 -5.48 -1.49
CA LEU A 403 20.52 -4.23 -2.08
C LEU A 403 21.25 -3.33 -1.08
N PHE A 404 20.75 -3.26 0.16
CA PHE A 404 21.26 -2.37 1.22
C PHE A 404 22.03 -3.10 2.32
N GLN A 405 22.16 -4.43 2.22
CA GLN A 405 22.84 -5.30 3.21
C GLN A 405 22.24 -5.15 4.62
N ARG A 406 20.93 -5.11 4.72
CA ARG A 406 20.17 -4.87 5.95
C ARG A 406 19.68 -6.19 6.58
N SER A 407 20.20 -6.48 7.78
CA SER A 407 19.83 -7.67 8.57
C SER A 407 18.42 -7.61 9.15
N ASP A 408 17.93 -6.44 9.47
CA ASP A 408 16.55 -6.19 9.95
C ASP A 408 15.52 -6.39 8.83
N MET A 409 15.75 -5.85 7.64
CA MET A 409 14.93 -6.11 6.46
C MET A 409 14.92 -7.62 6.13
N ARG A 410 16.08 -8.29 6.28
CA ARG A 410 16.20 -9.74 6.10
C ARG A 410 15.39 -10.51 7.13
N CYS A 411 15.29 -10.03 8.36
CA CYS A 411 14.48 -10.62 9.43
C CYS A 411 12.98 -10.56 9.08
N VAL A 412 12.47 -9.39 8.70
CA VAL A 412 11.05 -9.19 8.38
C VAL A 412 10.69 -9.88 7.06
N GLY A 413 11.56 -9.82 6.04
CA GLY A 413 11.37 -10.47 4.75
C GLY A 413 11.35 -12.01 4.82
N GLY A 414 11.98 -12.60 5.84
CA GLY A 414 11.93 -14.02 6.14
C GLY A 414 12.43 -14.90 4.97
N SER A 415 11.65 -15.91 4.60
CA SER A 415 11.97 -16.87 3.53
C SER A 415 11.51 -16.45 2.13
N ALA A 416 10.92 -15.26 1.96
CA ALA A 416 10.35 -14.80 0.69
C ALA A 416 11.44 -14.28 -0.28
N VAL A 417 12.37 -15.14 -0.69
CA VAL A 417 13.59 -14.76 -1.41
C VAL A 417 13.51 -14.94 -2.94
N GLU A 418 12.41 -15.50 -3.46
CA GLU A 418 12.30 -15.89 -4.87
C GLU A 418 12.44 -14.69 -5.82
N GLU A 419 11.74 -13.59 -5.55
CA GLU A 419 11.80 -12.36 -6.33
C GLU A 419 13.21 -11.76 -6.33
N CYS A 420 13.82 -11.64 -5.17
CA CYS A 420 15.19 -11.16 -5.02
C CYS A 420 16.18 -11.99 -5.87
N VAL A 421 16.06 -13.32 -5.85
CA VAL A 421 16.97 -14.21 -6.59
C VAL A 421 16.71 -14.12 -8.10
N TRP A 422 15.46 -13.97 -8.56
CA TRP A 422 15.20 -13.71 -9.98
C TRP A 422 15.79 -12.38 -10.45
N LEU A 423 15.74 -11.35 -9.62
CA LEU A 423 16.26 -10.03 -9.98
C LEU A 423 17.78 -9.94 -9.88
N LEU A 424 18.36 -10.41 -8.75
CA LEU A 424 19.79 -10.26 -8.39
C LEU A 424 20.64 -11.51 -8.65
N GLY A 425 20.02 -12.61 -9.07
CA GLY A 425 20.71 -13.86 -9.39
C GLY A 425 21.24 -14.61 -8.17
N ALA A 426 22.17 -15.53 -8.43
CA ALA A 426 22.83 -16.31 -7.37
C ALA A 426 23.64 -15.45 -6.39
N GLU A 427 24.10 -14.28 -6.82
CA GLU A 427 24.79 -13.30 -5.98
C GLU A 427 23.85 -12.73 -4.92
N GLY A 428 22.61 -12.35 -5.31
CA GLY A 428 21.58 -11.94 -4.37
C GLY A 428 21.25 -13.02 -3.33
N ALA A 429 21.11 -14.27 -3.77
CA ALA A 429 20.93 -15.40 -2.85
C ALA A 429 22.12 -15.56 -1.87
N GLN A 430 23.34 -15.34 -2.34
CA GLN A 430 24.55 -15.40 -1.50
C GLN A 430 24.56 -14.27 -0.47
N VAL A 431 24.26 -13.05 -0.87
CA VAL A 431 24.12 -11.90 0.06
C VAL A 431 23.10 -12.23 1.14
N LEU A 432 21.87 -12.63 0.76
CA LEU A 432 20.84 -12.99 1.72
C LEU A 432 21.22 -14.11 2.68
N SER A 433 22.00 -15.10 2.21
CA SER A 433 22.47 -16.19 3.07
C SER A 433 23.57 -15.76 4.05
N SER A 434 24.34 -14.73 3.71
CA SER A 434 25.38 -14.17 4.59
C SER A 434 24.81 -13.22 5.64
N LEU A 435 23.67 -12.60 5.38
CA LEU A 435 22.98 -11.73 6.32
C LEU A 435 22.29 -12.55 7.41
N LYS A 436 22.79 -12.46 8.64
CA LYS A 436 22.12 -13.05 9.81
C LYS A 436 20.88 -12.20 10.12
N PRO A 437 19.65 -12.79 10.09
CA PRO A 437 18.46 -12.05 10.47
C PRO A 437 18.61 -11.46 11.87
N GLN A 438 18.36 -10.16 11.99
CA GLN A 438 18.40 -9.44 13.25
C GLN A 438 17.07 -8.72 13.42
N THR A 439 16.41 -8.96 14.54
CA THR A 439 15.18 -8.25 14.90
C THR A 439 15.45 -6.74 14.86
N PRO A 440 14.58 -5.94 14.21
CA PRO A 440 14.73 -4.50 14.24
C PRO A 440 14.81 -3.98 15.67
N ASN A 441 15.73 -3.06 15.93
CA ASN A 441 15.99 -2.54 17.28
C ASN A 441 14.89 -1.59 17.76
N GLU A 442 14.14 -1.01 16.85
CA GLU A 442 13.12 -0.01 17.15
C GLU A 442 11.80 -0.67 17.55
N GLY A 443 11.19 -0.18 18.62
CA GLY A 443 9.81 -0.44 19.01
C GLY A 443 8.83 0.41 18.21
N SER A 444 7.99 1.16 18.92
CA SER A 444 7.06 2.11 18.30
C SER A 444 7.81 3.24 17.59
N ARG A 445 7.32 3.61 16.39
CA ARG A 445 7.95 4.62 15.53
C ARG A 445 6.94 5.51 14.83
N GLY A 446 7.20 6.81 14.82
CA GLY A 446 6.43 7.79 14.06
C GLY A 446 7.11 8.15 12.74
N PHE A 447 6.29 8.44 11.73
CA PHE A 447 6.67 8.97 10.42
C PHE A 447 5.90 10.27 10.19
N PRO A 448 6.35 11.38 10.80
CA PRO A 448 5.56 12.61 10.89
C PRO A 448 5.34 13.31 9.55
N ASP A 449 6.24 13.13 8.56
CA ASP A 449 6.06 13.71 7.24
C ASP A 449 4.90 13.03 6.49
N GLY A 450 4.73 11.71 6.70
CA GLY A 450 3.61 10.92 6.21
C GLY A 450 2.41 10.90 7.11
N GLY A 451 2.62 11.19 8.40
CA GLY A 451 1.58 11.13 9.43
C GLY A 451 1.19 9.72 9.86
N PHE A 452 2.04 8.74 9.61
CA PHE A 452 1.85 7.36 10.06
C PHE A 452 2.58 7.11 11.39
N TYR A 453 1.92 6.42 12.31
CA TYR A 453 2.47 6.10 13.62
C TYR A 453 2.25 4.62 13.92
N VAL A 454 3.34 3.91 14.11
CA VAL A 454 3.33 2.49 14.46
C VAL A 454 3.59 2.35 15.95
N LEU A 455 2.69 1.68 16.65
CA LEU A 455 2.82 1.32 18.07
C LEU A 455 3.04 -0.19 18.14
N ARG A 456 4.07 -0.62 18.87
CA ARG A 456 4.35 -2.06 19.05
C ARG A 456 5.07 -2.35 20.35
N ASP A 457 4.78 -3.49 20.94
CA ASP A 457 5.46 -3.99 22.15
C ASP A 457 6.51 -5.05 21.85
N GLY A 458 6.80 -5.27 20.56
CA GLY A 458 7.85 -6.19 20.13
C GLY A 458 7.71 -6.64 18.67
N TRP A 459 8.54 -7.61 18.31
CA TRP A 459 8.61 -8.23 16.98
C TRP A 459 8.33 -9.75 17.03
N GLY A 460 8.04 -10.27 18.19
CA GLY A 460 7.76 -11.68 18.39
C GLY A 460 6.34 -12.08 17.95
N PRO A 461 6.06 -13.39 17.88
CA PRO A 461 4.79 -13.90 17.39
C PRO A 461 3.57 -13.52 18.24
N ASN A 462 3.78 -13.11 19.49
CA ASN A 462 2.71 -12.69 20.40
C ASN A 462 2.67 -11.17 20.59
N ALA A 463 3.50 -10.41 19.85
CA ALA A 463 3.53 -8.96 19.95
C ALA A 463 2.22 -8.35 19.44
N THR A 464 1.87 -7.23 20.05
CA THR A 464 0.81 -6.35 19.57
C THR A 464 1.40 -5.27 18.70
N TRP A 465 0.74 -5.01 17.60
CA TRP A 465 1.07 -3.98 16.64
C TRP A 465 -0.18 -3.16 16.32
N ALA A 466 -0.04 -1.86 16.24
CA ALA A 466 -1.08 -0.97 15.76
C ALA A 466 -0.50 0.09 14.84
N LEU A 467 -1.26 0.47 13.82
CA LEU A 467 -0.94 1.56 12.90
C LEU A 467 -2.01 2.63 13.02
N VAL A 468 -1.60 3.88 13.21
CA VAL A 468 -2.46 5.05 13.19
C VAL A 468 -2.20 5.85 11.92
N ASP A 469 -3.26 6.12 11.14
CA ASP A 469 -3.23 7.07 10.04
C ASP A 469 -3.67 8.46 10.51
N GLY A 470 -2.71 9.26 10.92
CA GLY A 470 -2.88 10.68 11.29
C GLY A 470 -2.32 11.61 10.22
N GLY A 471 -2.13 11.11 8.99
CA GLY A 471 -1.49 11.80 7.89
C GLY A 471 -2.40 12.69 7.07
N PRO A 472 -1.83 13.40 6.08
CA PRO A 472 -2.60 14.14 5.11
C PRO A 472 -3.39 13.16 4.23
N HIS A 473 -4.56 13.56 3.76
CA HIS A 473 -5.45 12.72 2.93
C HIS A 473 -4.80 12.18 1.64
N GLY A 474 -3.68 12.70 1.22
CA GLY A 474 -2.93 12.32 0.03
C GLY A 474 -2.36 13.53 -0.70
N SER A 475 -1.81 13.29 -1.87
CA SER A 475 -1.20 14.32 -2.71
C SER A 475 -1.91 14.46 -4.07
N LEU A 476 -1.68 15.56 -4.75
CA LEU A 476 -2.28 15.87 -6.06
C LEU A 476 -3.81 15.90 -6.00
N ASN A 477 -4.47 15.00 -6.71
CA ASN A 477 -5.93 14.81 -6.70
C ASN A 477 -6.41 13.85 -5.60
N CYS A 478 -5.49 13.33 -4.76
CA CYS A 478 -5.77 12.34 -3.73
C CYS A 478 -6.50 11.10 -4.26
N GLY A 479 -6.14 10.68 -5.50
CA GLY A 479 -6.91 9.68 -6.23
C GLY A 479 -6.97 8.31 -5.56
N HIS A 480 -5.97 7.98 -4.76
CA HIS A 480 -5.85 6.69 -4.06
C HIS A 480 -6.14 6.78 -2.55
N ALA A 481 -6.54 7.93 -2.05
CA ALA A 481 -6.89 8.11 -0.65
C ALA A 481 -8.34 7.67 -0.34
N HIS A 482 -8.58 7.37 0.93
CA HIS A 482 -9.91 7.09 1.49
C HIS A 482 -10.28 8.14 2.55
N ALA A 483 -11.51 8.13 3.04
CA ALA A 483 -11.96 9.00 4.13
C ALA A 483 -11.66 8.32 5.49
N ASP A 484 -10.42 7.96 5.70
CA ASP A 484 -9.87 7.13 6.78
C ASP A 484 -9.04 7.91 7.81
N ALA A 485 -9.18 9.25 7.81
CA ALA A 485 -8.46 10.09 8.77
C ALA A 485 -8.62 9.59 10.21
N LEU A 486 -7.50 9.45 10.94
CA LEU A 486 -7.34 8.91 12.29
C LEU A 486 -7.74 7.42 12.42
N ALA A 487 -7.78 6.68 11.32
CA ALA A 487 -8.03 5.24 11.37
C ALA A 487 -6.92 4.49 12.11
N VAL A 488 -7.31 3.35 12.71
CA VAL A 488 -6.38 2.49 13.47
C VAL A 488 -6.53 1.05 13.02
N GLU A 489 -5.44 0.42 12.58
CA GLU A 489 -5.38 -1.03 12.41
C GLU A 489 -4.69 -1.69 13.61
N VAL A 490 -5.10 -2.90 13.97
CA VAL A 490 -4.51 -3.64 15.10
C VAL A 490 -4.26 -5.09 14.71
N ALA A 491 -3.03 -5.54 14.98
CA ALA A 491 -2.64 -6.94 14.88
C ALA A 491 -2.18 -7.45 16.24
N THR A 492 -2.49 -8.69 16.55
CA THR A 492 -2.05 -9.38 17.77
C THR A 492 -1.88 -10.87 17.51
N ASN A 493 -1.02 -11.53 18.26
CA ASN A 493 -0.71 -12.94 18.09
C ASN A 493 -0.33 -13.28 16.63
N GLY A 494 0.50 -12.44 16.03
CA GLY A 494 1.07 -12.62 14.70
C GLY A 494 0.10 -12.40 13.53
N ARG A 495 -1.09 -11.81 13.74
CA ARG A 495 -2.08 -11.64 12.68
C ARG A 495 -2.92 -10.37 12.83
N PRO A 496 -3.40 -9.79 11.73
CA PRO A 496 -4.38 -8.70 11.75
C PRO A 496 -5.70 -9.12 12.41
N VAL A 497 -6.26 -8.24 13.24
CA VAL A 497 -7.54 -8.45 13.96
C VAL A 497 -8.54 -7.35 13.66
N LEU A 498 -8.17 -6.09 13.85
CA LEU A 498 -8.94 -4.93 13.41
C LEU A 498 -8.26 -4.33 12.19
N THR A 499 -8.96 -4.28 11.08
CA THR A 499 -8.36 -4.06 9.77
C THR A 499 -9.20 -3.12 8.92
N ASP A 500 -8.60 -2.51 7.93
CA ASP A 500 -9.28 -1.71 6.92
C ASP A 500 -10.13 -2.56 5.97
N SER A 501 -11.13 -1.95 5.31
CA SER A 501 -11.98 -2.61 4.33
C SER A 501 -11.30 -2.82 2.97
N GLY A 502 -10.28 -2.06 2.63
CA GLY A 502 -9.52 -2.17 1.39
C GLY A 502 -10.24 -1.63 0.15
N THR A 503 -9.92 -2.18 -1.02
CA THR A 503 -10.43 -1.72 -2.33
C THR A 503 -11.04 -2.85 -3.12
N PHE A 504 -12.35 -2.79 -3.36
CA PHE A 504 -13.04 -3.82 -4.15
C PHE A 504 -13.01 -3.53 -5.65
N SER A 505 -13.27 -2.28 -6.06
CA SER A 505 -13.37 -1.88 -7.47
C SER A 505 -13.04 -0.42 -7.64
N TYR A 506 -12.58 -0.04 -8.83
CA TYR A 506 -12.39 1.36 -9.22
C TYR A 506 -13.60 1.97 -9.92
N THR A 507 -14.67 1.22 -10.09
CA THR A 507 -15.89 1.69 -10.77
C THR A 507 -17.14 1.30 -9.98
N GLY A 508 -18.26 1.99 -10.28
CA GLY A 508 -19.56 1.68 -9.69
C GLY A 508 -19.71 2.14 -8.23
N VAL A 509 -20.83 1.75 -7.63
CA VAL A 509 -21.22 2.17 -6.27
C VAL A 509 -20.29 1.61 -5.18
N GLU A 510 -19.68 0.47 -5.42
CA GLU A 510 -18.75 -0.16 -4.47
C GLU A 510 -17.46 0.67 -4.32
N ARG A 511 -17.06 1.43 -5.35
CA ARG A 511 -15.93 2.35 -5.27
C ARG A 511 -16.15 3.40 -4.18
N GLU A 512 -17.32 4.01 -4.14
CA GLU A 512 -17.66 5.01 -3.12
C GLU A 512 -17.75 4.37 -1.74
N ARG A 513 -18.45 3.24 -1.62
CA ARG A 513 -18.66 2.54 -0.36
C ARG A 513 -17.38 2.18 0.37
N PHE A 514 -16.37 1.69 -0.36
CA PHE A 514 -15.09 1.28 0.24
C PHE A 514 -14.20 2.46 0.62
N ARG A 515 -14.50 3.67 0.17
CA ARG A 515 -13.77 4.89 0.51
C ARG A 515 -14.41 5.74 1.62
N GLU A 516 -15.63 5.44 2.03
CA GLU A 516 -16.33 6.19 3.07
C GLU A 516 -15.81 5.87 4.47
N SER A 517 -15.85 6.85 5.40
CA SER A 517 -15.37 6.68 6.79
C SER A 517 -16.03 5.51 7.52
N SER A 518 -17.26 5.18 7.18
CA SER A 518 -18.00 4.04 7.75
C SER A 518 -17.38 2.67 7.39
N SER A 519 -16.44 2.62 6.45
CA SER A 519 -15.70 1.42 6.03
C SER A 519 -14.31 1.31 6.68
N HIS A 520 -13.92 2.24 7.54
CA HIS A 520 -12.62 2.30 8.20
C HIS A 520 -12.74 2.31 9.71
N ASN A 521 -11.65 2.00 10.43
CA ASN A 521 -11.60 2.02 11.90
C ASN A 521 -11.46 3.45 12.43
N THR A 522 -12.39 4.30 12.07
CA THR A 522 -12.47 5.72 12.45
C THR A 522 -13.89 6.10 12.84
N ALA A 523 -14.22 7.38 12.87
CA ALA A 523 -15.54 7.86 13.27
C ALA A 523 -16.32 8.49 12.11
N THR A 524 -17.66 8.37 12.18
CA THR A 524 -18.63 9.16 11.41
C THR A 524 -19.40 10.07 12.33
N VAL A 525 -19.86 11.21 11.84
CA VAL A 525 -20.72 12.15 12.55
C VAL A 525 -21.99 12.34 11.73
N ASP A 526 -23.16 12.09 12.32
CA ASP A 526 -24.47 12.12 11.66
C ASP A 526 -24.53 11.20 10.41
N GLY A 527 -23.77 10.11 10.42
CA GLY A 527 -23.62 9.20 9.29
C GLY A 527 -22.75 9.72 8.15
N GLU A 528 -22.18 10.92 8.27
CA GLU A 528 -21.32 11.54 7.25
C GLU A 528 -19.86 11.11 7.36
N SER A 529 -19.18 11.02 6.21
CA SER A 529 -17.75 10.76 6.12
C SER A 529 -16.91 12.01 6.40
N SER A 530 -15.67 11.84 6.89
CA SER A 530 -14.73 12.95 7.13
C SER A 530 -14.37 13.71 5.85
N SER A 531 -14.23 12.99 4.72
CA SER A 531 -13.98 13.54 3.39
C SER A 531 -15.10 13.15 2.42
N LEU A 532 -15.34 13.98 1.39
CA LEU A 532 -16.41 13.75 0.41
C LEU A 532 -15.84 13.51 -0.99
N THR A 533 -16.23 12.42 -1.60
CA THR A 533 -15.87 12.09 -2.97
C THR A 533 -16.47 13.06 -3.99
N GLY A 534 -15.78 13.28 -5.10
CA GLY A 534 -16.23 14.09 -6.24
C GLY A 534 -16.21 13.32 -7.55
N GLY A 535 -15.84 12.04 -7.52
CA GLY A 535 -15.71 11.13 -8.65
C GLY A 535 -14.74 10.01 -8.35
N LEU A 536 -14.46 9.14 -9.32
CA LEU A 536 -13.68 7.91 -9.12
C LEU A 536 -12.30 8.15 -8.50
N PHE A 537 -11.62 9.25 -8.86
CA PHE A 537 -10.29 9.62 -8.38
C PHE A 537 -10.20 11.09 -7.98
N HIS A 538 -11.30 11.65 -7.45
CA HIS A 538 -11.37 13.07 -7.12
C HIS A 538 -12.22 13.27 -5.85
N TRP A 539 -11.85 14.27 -5.04
CA TRP A 539 -12.51 14.65 -3.81
C TRP A 539 -13.08 16.07 -3.92
N ARG A 540 -14.28 16.29 -3.39
CA ARG A 540 -14.92 17.61 -3.26
C ARG A 540 -14.54 18.29 -1.97
N HIS A 541 -14.35 17.51 -0.92
CA HIS A 541 -13.91 17.95 0.39
C HIS A 541 -12.88 16.95 0.93
N VAL A 542 -11.84 17.43 1.56
CA VAL A 542 -10.75 16.67 2.13
C VAL A 542 -10.53 17.11 3.57
N ALA A 543 -10.62 16.17 4.51
CA ALA A 543 -10.28 16.40 5.91
C ALA A 543 -8.80 16.74 6.06
N GLN A 544 -8.49 17.75 6.87
CA GLN A 544 -7.12 18.07 7.24
C GLN A 544 -6.83 17.53 8.64
N THR A 545 -5.81 16.72 8.76
CA THR A 545 -5.36 16.16 10.03
C THR A 545 -4.39 17.09 10.74
N THR A 546 -4.36 17.04 12.05
CA THR A 546 -3.41 17.76 12.90
C THR A 546 -2.89 16.81 13.99
N LEU A 547 -1.58 16.60 14.02
CA LEU A 547 -0.91 15.93 15.14
C LEU A 547 -0.82 16.86 16.33
N HIS A 548 -1.29 16.41 17.50
CA HIS A 548 -1.16 17.14 18.76
C HIS A 548 -0.04 16.58 19.64
N ALA A 549 0.13 15.25 19.65
CA ALA A 549 1.18 14.62 20.44
C ALA A 549 1.58 13.25 19.86
N TRP A 550 2.88 12.98 19.88
CA TRP A 550 3.48 11.66 19.73
C TRP A 550 4.56 11.51 20.81
N LEU A 551 4.29 10.69 21.82
CA LEU A 551 5.07 10.63 23.06
C LEU A 551 5.29 9.18 23.48
N SER A 552 6.46 8.91 24.07
CA SER A 552 6.79 7.61 24.66
C SER A 552 7.23 7.77 26.11
N ALA A 553 6.87 6.80 26.95
CA ALA A 553 7.33 6.62 28.31
C ALA A 553 7.72 5.15 28.52
N PRO A 554 8.45 4.80 29.60
CA PRO A 554 8.75 3.40 29.90
C PRO A 554 7.48 2.55 29.98
N GLY A 555 7.30 1.64 29.01
CA GLY A 555 6.15 0.71 28.94
C GLY A 555 4.86 1.29 28.40
N ALA A 556 4.86 2.49 27.83
CA ALA A 556 3.68 3.05 27.15
C ALA A 556 4.03 4.07 26.08
N ASP A 557 3.18 4.11 25.04
CA ASP A 557 3.22 5.15 24.01
C ASP A 557 1.89 5.88 23.95
N PHE A 558 1.93 7.15 23.58
CA PHE A 558 0.77 8.01 23.45
C PHE A 558 0.78 8.75 22.12
N TRP A 559 -0.35 8.69 21.42
CA TRP A 559 -0.62 9.46 20.21
C TRP A 559 -1.91 10.26 20.36
N ARG A 560 -1.95 11.49 19.83
CA ARG A 560 -3.15 12.32 19.79
C ARG A 560 -3.17 13.16 18.52
N GLY A 561 -4.29 13.15 17.82
CA GLY A 561 -4.52 13.96 16.63
C GLY A 561 -6.00 14.29 16.44
N SER A 562 -6.27 15.22 15.55
CA SER A 562 -7.63 15.63 15.17
C SER A 562 -7.73 15.85 13.67
N HIS A 563 -8.96 15.95 13.18
CA HIS A 563 -9.24 16.42 11.82
C HIS A 563 -10.45 17.35 11.79
N ASP A 564 -10.50 18.22 10.77
CA ASP A 564 -11.51 19.25 10.55
C ASP A 564 -12.65 18.80 9.61
N GLY A 565 -12.68 17.53 9.22
CA GLY A 565 -13.57 17.02 8.18
C GLY A 565 -15.05 17.30 8.39
N PHE A 566 -15.50 17.41 9.63
CA PHE A 566 -16.89 17.69 9.98
C PHE A 566 -17.21 19.18 10.21
N THR A 567 -16.23 20.08 10.07
CA THR A 567 -16.47 21.54 10.16
C THR A 567 -17.35 22.06 9.01
N ARG A 568 -17.59 21.25 7.98
CA ARG A 568 -18.50 21.54 6.86
C ARG A 568 -19.97 21.31 7.18
N LEU A 569 -20.29 20.63 8.28
CA LEU A 569 -21.68 20.39 8.71
C LEU A 569 -22.36 21.71 9.08
N ALA A 570 -23.70 21.70 9.10
CA ALA A 570 -24.49 22.88 9.46
C ALA A 570 -24.18 23.38 10.87
N ASP A 571 -23.94 22.44 11.80
CA ASP A 571 -23.28 22.68 13.08
C ASP A 571 -21.86 22.10 13.00
N PRO A 572 -20.83 22.96 12.97
CA PRO A 572 -19.46 22.50 12.77
C PRO A 572 -18.94 21.67 13.93
N ALA A 573 -18.29 20.55 13.62
CA ALA A 573 -17.69 19.67 14.61
C ALA A 573 -16.24 19.31 14.26
N VAL A 574 -15.43 19.04 15.27
CA VAL A 574 -14.05 18.56 15.14
C VAL A 574 -13.94 17.21 15.83
N HIS A 575 -13.44 16.22 15.12
CA HIS A 575 -13.13 14.92 15.69
C HIS A 575 -11.68 14.89 16.14
N GLU A 576 -11.47 14.46 17.36
CA GLU A 576 -10.15 14.23 17.98
C GLU A 576 -10.08 12.78 18.45
N ARG A 577 -8.95 12.13 18.22
CA ARG A 577 -8.65 10.80 18.73
C ARG A 577 -7.35 10.80 19.50
N SER A 578 -7.34 10.10 20.64
CA SER A 578 -6.14 9.82 21.43
C SER A 578 -5.99 8.32 21.65
N LEU A 579 -4.75 7.85 21.60
CA LEU A 579 -4.39 6.46 21.88
C LEU A 579 -3.36 6.40 22.97
N LEU A 580 -3.59 5.57 24.00
CA LEU A 580 -2.58 5.12 24.95
C LEU A 580 -2.34 3.64 24.75
N PHE A 581 -1.14 3.27 24.33
CA PHE A 581 -0.70 1.89 24.20
C PHE A 581 0.14 1.50 25.42
N VAL A 582 -0.37 0.64 26.26
CA VAL A 582 0.35 0.08 27.42
C VAL A 582 0.96 -1.26 27.01
N HIS A 583 2.28 -1.30 26.90
CA HIS A 583 3.03 -2.41 26.31
C HIS A 583 2.75 -3.74 27.01
N GLY A 584 2.44 -4.77 26.23
CA GLY A 584 2.11 -6.12 26.70
C GLY A 584 0.77 -6.23 27.42
N ARG A 585 -0.07 -5.18 27.37
CA ARG A 585 -1.33 -5.12 28.12
C ARG A 585 -2.52 -4.78 27.22
N PHE A 586 -2.68 -3.53 26.79
CA PHE A 586 -3.84 -3.07 26.03
C PHE A 586 -3.61 -1.71 25.33
N LEU A 587 -4.57 -1.36 24.48
CA LEU A 587 -4.71 -0.01 23.94
C LEU A 587 -6.00 0.62 24.48
N VAL A 588 -5.93 1.87 24.91
CA VAL A 588 -7.09 2.72 25.19
C VAL A 588 -7.20 3.72 24.05
N VAL A 589 -8.34 3.77 23.37
CA VAL A 589 -8.65 4.74 22.31
C VAL A 589 -9.77 5.64 22.80
N LEU A 590 -9.53 6.95 22.80
CA LEU A 590 -10.52 7.95 23.18
C LEU A 590 -10.86 8.80 21.97
N ASP A 591 -12.14 8.80 21.61
CA ASP A 591 -12.71 9.65 20.56
C ASP A 591 -13.49 10.79 21.19
N ALA A 592 -13.20 12.01 20.83
CA ALA A 592 -13.92 13.19 21.24
C ALA A 592 -14.48 13.92 20.02
N LEU A 593 -15.73 14.32 20.09
CA LEU A 593 -16.36 15.23 19.17
C LEU A 593 -16.54 16.57 19.85
N ASP A 594 -15.90 17.62 19.33
CA ASP A 594 -16.06 18.98 19.83
C ASP A 594 -17.05 19.72 18.92
N ALA A 595 -18.25 19.94 19.45
CA ALA A 595 -19.39 20.54 18.75
C ALA A 595 -20.23 21.35 19.72
N SER A 596 -21.12 22.22 19.20
CA SER A 596 -22.04 23.03 20.00
C SER A 596 -23.44 22.44 20.04
N GLY A 597 -23.92 21.86 18.95
CA GLY A 597 -25.26 21.34 18.81
C GLY A 597 -25.35 19.82 19.01
N GLN A 598 -26.46 19.28 18.50
CA GLN A 598 -26.78 17.86 18.61
C GLN A 598 -26.17 17.07 17.48
N HIS A 599 -25.38 16.03 17.80
CA HIS A 599 -24.78 15.12 16.84
C HIS A 599 -24.88 13.68 17.27
N GLU A 600 -24.78 12.77 16.31
CA GLU A 600 -24.55 11.35 16.51
C GLU A 600 -23.09 11.02 16.10
N LEU A 601 -22.26 10.65 17.08
CA LEU A 601 -20.90 10.14 16.87
C LEU A 601 -20.96 8.62 16.83
N THR A 602 -20.48 7.99 15.75
CA THR A 602 -20.30 6.54 15.67
C THR A 602 -18.87 6.20 15.39
N VAL A 603 -18.23 5.45 16.29
CA VAL A 603 -16.89 4.88 16.15
C VAL A 603 -17.02 3.47 15.57
N HIS A 604 -16.28 3.18 14.49
CA HIS A 604 -16.34 1.90 13.77
C HIS A 604 -15.09 1.07 14.02
N TRP A 605 -15.27 -0.26 14.21
CA TRP A 605 -14.22 -1.25 14.31
C TRP A 605 -14.52 -2.44 13.41
N HIS A 606 -13.70 -2.67 12.39
CA HIS A 606 -13.86 -3.71 11.38
C HIS A 606 -12.91 -4.88 11.67
N CYS A 607 -13.48 -6.07 11.78
CA CYS A 607 -12.69 -7.28 12.03
C CYS A 607 -12.14 -7.87 10.72
N ALA A 608 -11.07 -8.63 10.82
CA ALA A 608 -10.63 -9.50 9.73
C ALA A 608 -11.74 -10.53 9.39
N PRO A 609 -11.92 -10.93 8.10
CA PRO A 609 -13.11 -11.66 7.65
C PRO A 609 -13.29 -13.06 8.22
N ASP A 610 -12.24 -13.67 8.73
CA ASP A 610 -12.26 -15.00 9.34
C ASP A 610 -12.49 -14.98 10.87
N LEU A 611 -12.76 -13.79 11.42
CA LEU A 611 -12.99 -13.60 12.85
C LEU A 611 -14.48 -13.42 13.14
N ALA A 612 -14.89 -13.90 14.30
CA ALA A 612 -16.25 -13.81 14.82
C ALA A 612 -16.29 -13.04 16.13
N LEU A 613 -17.44 -12.43 16.41
CA LEU A 613 -17.75 -11.72 17.63
C LEU A 613 -18.54 -12.62 18.59
N ALA A 614 -18.06 -12.74 19.82
CA ALA A 614 -18.81 -13.28 20.94
C ALA A 614 -19.08 -12.17 21.96
N ARG A 615 -20.35 -11.96 22.32
CA ARG A 615 -20.72 -10.90 23.27
C ARG A 615 -20.28 -11.29 24.68
N GLU A 616 -19.60 -10.38 25.36
CA GLU A 616 -19.12 -10.46 26.73
C GLU A 616 -19.85 -9.40 27.58
N GLY A 617 -21.00 -9.77 28.15
CA GLY A 617 -21.88 -8.83 28.85
C GLY A 617 -22.48 -7.75 27.96
N SER A 618 -22.81 -6.58 28.51
CA SER A 618 -23.44 -5.49 27.76
C SER A 618 -22.44 -4.66 26.97
N ASN A 619 -21.19 -4.54 27.42
CA ASN A 619 -20.25 -3.51 27.00
C ASN A 619 -18.96 -4.06 26.35
N ALA A 620 -18.93 -5.36 26.00
CA ALA A 620 -17.76 -5.94 25.37
C ALA A 620 -18.08 -7.01 24.32
N PHE A 621 -17.14 -7.21 23.40
CA PHE A 621 -17.08 -8.34 22.48
C PHE A 621 -15.69 -8.99 22.52
N ALA A 622 -15.68 -10.32 22.64
CA ALA A 622 -14.50 -11.12 22.35
C ALA A 622 -14.41 -11.38 20.84
N ILE A 623 -13.26 -11.12 20.24
CA ILE A 623 -12.96 -11.34 18.83
C ILE A 623 -12.07 -12.57 18.74
N ALA A 624 -12.51 -13.62 18.07
CA ALA A 624 -11.83 -14.90 18.01
C ALA A 624 -11.97 -15.55 16.62
N HIS A 625 -11.05 -16.47 16.31
CA HIS A 625 -11.18 -17.32 15.15
C HIS A 625 -12.10 -18.52 15.52
N PRO A 626 -13.22 -18.73 14.82
CA PRO A 626 -14.23 -19.72 15.23
C PRO A 626 -13.73 -21.17 15.21
N ALA A 627 -12.70 -21.49 14.43
CA ALA A 627 -12.13 -22.84 14.32
C ALA A 627 -10.90 -23.08 15.23
N ARG A 628 -10.46 -22.08 16.02
CA ARG A 628 -9.30 -22.22 16.90
C ARG A 628 -9.73 -22.29 18.37
N ALA A 629 -9.12 -23.22 19.11
CA ALA A 629 -9.36 -23.36 20.55
C ALA A 629 -8.55 -22.37 21.41
N ASP A 630 -7.76 -21.48 20.78
CA ASP A 630 -6.77 -20.62 21.48
C ASP A 630 -7.40 -19.46 22.25
N GLY A 631 -8.73 -19.38 22.29
CA GLY A 631 -9.46 -18.31 22.97
C GLY A 631 -9.57 -17.02 22.14
N ALA A 632 -9.95 -15.92 22.78
CA ALA A 632 -10.05 -14.61 22.16
C ALA A 632 -8.68 -14.09 21.72
N LEU A 633 -8.61 -13.53 20.52
CA LEU A 633 -7.44 -12.80 20.02
C LEU A 633 -7.42 -11.38 20.56
N LEU A 634 -8.61 -10.80 20.73
CA LEU A 634 -8.78 -9.43 21.20
C LEU A 634 -10.12 -9.34 21.95
N LEU A 635 -10.13 -8.70 23.12
CA LEU A 635 -11.33 -8.26 23.79
C LEU A 635 -11.52 -6.76 23.52
N LEU A 636 -12.67 -6.37 22.94
CA LEU A 636 -13.05 -5.00 22.67
C LEU A 636 -14.14 -4.57 23.65
N CYS A 637 -13.87 -3.54 24.43
CA CYS A 637 -14.80 -2.99 25.42
C CYS A 637 -15.15 -1.55 25.09
N ALA A 638 -16.44 -1.20 25.17
CA ALA A 638 -16.88 0.19 25.18
C ALA A 638 -16.74 0.78 26.58
N LEU A 639 -16.07 1.91 26.69
CA LEU A 639 -16.00 2.75 27.89
C LEU A 639 -17.04 3.86 27.78
N GLY A 640 -17.75 4.15 28.88
CA GLY A 640 -18.76 5.21 28.89
C GLY A 640 -20.16 4.76 28.42
N ASP A 641 -20.96 5.70 27.90
CA ASP A 641 -22.40 5.53 27.64
C ASP A 641 -22.72 5.13 26.21
N GLY A 642 -21.70 4.91 25.38
CA GLY A 642 -21.90 4.53 23.99
C GLY A 642 -22.65 3.21 23.83
N ARG A 643 -23.64 3.18 22.92
CA ARG A 643 -24.33 1.97 22.54
C ARG A 643 -23.43 1.09 21.71
N LEU A 644 -23.09 -0.08 22.24
CA LEU A 644 -22.21 -1.06 21.60
C LEU A 644 -23.02 -2.06 20.78
N GLU A 645 -22.80 -2.10 19.48
CA GLU A 645 -23.54 -2.96 18.55
C GLU A 645 -22.60 -3.75 17.63
N ALA A 646 -22.98 -5.02 17.38
CA ALA A 646 -22.38 -5.81 16.33
C ALA A 646 -23.12 -5.61 15.01
N GLY A 647 -22.37 -5.57 13.94
CA GLY A 647 -22.90 -5.45 12.58
C GLY A 647 -22.05 -6.23 11.58
N LYS A 648 -22.36 -6.02 10.33
CA LYS A 648 -21.65 -6.59 9.19
C LYS A 648 -20.99 -5.49 8.38
N SER A 649 -19.85 -5.81 7.78
CA SER A 649 -19.12 -4.98 6.85
C SER A 649 -18.56 -5.82 5.70
N TRP A 650 -17.87 -5.17 4.79
CA TRP A 650 -17.19 -5.84 3.70
C TRP A 650 -15.70 -5.59 3.79
N ARG A 651 -14.91 -6.61 3.46
CA ARG A 651 -13.47 -6.50 3.28
C ARG A 651 -13.05 -7.05 1.93
N SER A 652 -12.22 -6.30 1.24
CA SER A 652 -11.59 -6.66 -0.02
C SER A 652 -10.08 -6.79 0.22
N GLU A 653 -9.59 -8.01 0.25
CA GLU A 653 -8.16 -8.32 0.39
C GLU A 653 -7.45 -8.37 -0.96
N ALA A 654 -8.22 -8.36 -2.04
CA ALA A 654 -7.73 -8.29 -3.40
C ALA A 654 -8.81 -7.67 -4.31
N TYR A 655 -8.41 -6.85 -5.27
CA TYR A 655 -9.29 -6.19 -6.21
C TYR A 655 -10.23 -7.16 -6.91
N GLY A 656 -11.53 -6.87 -6.88
CA GLY A 656 -12.60 -7.67 -7.49
C GLY A 656 -13.10 -8.85 -6.65
N GLU A 657 -12.55 -9.05 -5.44
CA GLU A 657 -13.01 -10.02 -4.46
C GLU A 657 -13.37 -9.31 -3.15
N LYS A 658 -14.51 -9.63 -2.56
CA LYS A 658 -14.87 -9.14 -1.23
C LYS A 658 -15.55 -10.22 -0.41
N ARG A 659 -15.31 -10.17 0.89
CA ARG A 659 -15.90 -11.09 1.87
C ARG A 659 -16.64 -10.31 2.95
N GLU A 660 -17.72 -10.89 3.46
CA GLU A 660 -18.40 -10.35 4.64
C GLU A 660 -17.48 -10.48 5.87
N ALA A 661 -17.43 -9.45 6.68
CA ALA A 661 -16.66 -9.37 7.91
C ALA A 661 -17.51 -8.82 9.05
N ALA A 662 -17.18 -9.16 10.28
CA ALA A 662 -17.82 -8.61 11.46
C ALA A 662 -17.39 -7.15 11.68
N ARG A 663 -18.30 -6.34 12.21
CA ARG A 663 -18.06 -4.95 12.63
C ARG A 663 -18.63 -4.71 14.01
N VAL A 664 -17.95 -3.89 14.81
CA VAL A 664 -18.47 -3.33 16.06
C VAL A 664 -18.63 -1.82 15.86
N GLY A 665 -19.79 -1.29 16.27
CA GLY A 665 -20.06 0.14 16.33
C GLY A 665 -20.26 0.59 17.78
N ILE A 666 -19.72 1.75 18.14
CA ILE A 666 -19.98 2.45 19.40
C ILE A 666 -20.60 3.79 19.06
N THR A 667 -21.91 3.95 19.35
CA THR A 667 -22.69 5.13 18.96
C THR A 667 -23.09 5.93 20.19
N LEU A 668 -22.86 7.23 20.13
CA LEU A 668 -23.34 8.22 21.10
C LEU A 668 -24.15 9.28 20.36
N ALA A 669 -25.23 9.75 21.02
CA ALA A 669 -25.97 10.89 20.53
C ALA A 669 -26.11 11.89 21.69
N GLY A 670 -25.85 13.17 21.43
CA GLY A 670 -25.88 14.21 22.44
C GLY A 670 -25.61 15.60 21.91
N GLU A 671 -25.85 16.58 22.78
CA GLU A 671 -25.56 18.00 22.52
C GLU A 671 -24.19 18.36 23.08
N GLY A 672 -23.46 19.21 22.36
CA GLY A 672 -22.14 19.69 22.78
C GLY A 672 -21.03 18.62 22.65
N ARG A 673 -20.03 18.74 23.51
CA ARG A 673 -18.86 17.84 23.46
C ARG A 673 -19.19 16.42 23.88
N GLN A 674 -18.99 15.46 22.98
CA GLN A 674 -19.21 14.03 23.21
C GLN A 674 -17.87 13.28 23.33
N ARG A 675 -17.86 12.14 24.03
CA ARG A 675 -16.69 11.28 24.20
C ARG A 675 -17.05 9.82 24.17
N ALA A 676 -16.40 9.05 23.33
CA ALA A 676 -16.42 7.59 23.28
C ALA A 676 -15.06 7.04 23.70
N GLY A 677 -15.06 5.97 24.47
CA GLY A 677 -13.84 5.25 24.79
C GLY A 677 -13.92 3.81 24.33
N THR A 678 -12.82 3.30 23.78
CA THR A 678 -12.64 1.88 23.43
C THR A 678 -11.41 1.34 24.13
N LEU A 679 -11.56 0.21 24.81
CA LEU A 679 -10.45 -0.56 25.38
C LEU A 679 -10.25 -1.82 24.53
N LEU A 680 -9.05 -2.03 24.03
CA LEU A 680 -8.64 -3.17 23.21
C LEU A 680 -7.60 -3.99 23.99
N VAL A 681 -7.97 -5.20 24.40
CA VAL A 681 -7.11 -6.07 25.22
C VAL A 681 -6.67 -7.28 24.40
N PRO A 682 -5.39 -7.38 24.01
CA PRO A 682 -4.85 -8.52 23.29
C PRO A 682 -4.90 -9.82 24.09
N GLY A 683 -5.27 -10.90 23.42
CA GLY A 683 -5.31 -12.24 23.99
C GLY A 683 -6.57 -12.54 24.81
N PRO A 684 -6.61 -13.71 25.46
CA PRO A 684 -7.73 -14.08 26.33
C PRO A 684 -7.71 -13.24 27.61
N ALA A 685 -8.74 -12.43 27.79
CA ALA A 685 -8.94 -11.58 28.94
C ALA A 685 -10.44 -11.46 29.23
N HIS A 686 -10.78 -11.11 30.46
CA HIS A 686 -12.15 -10.83 30.90
C HIS A 686 -12.23 -9.41 31.45
N ALA A 687 -13.31 -8.72 31.14
CA ALA A 687 -13.61 -7.41 31.68
C ALA A 687 -14.79 -7.49 32.66
N ARG A 688 -14.62 -6.87 33.81
CA ARG A 688 -15.70 -6.68 34.82
C ARG A 688 -16.05 -5.20 34.84
N PHE A 689 -17.31 -4.91 34.56
CA PHE A 689 -17.82 -3.54 34.57
C PHE A 689 -18.54 -3.25 35.89
N SER A 690 -18.27 -2.09 36.48
CA SER A 690 -18.94 -1.58 37.67
C SER A 690 -19.07 -0.05 37.59
N ASN A 691 -19.96 0.51 38.37
CA ASN A 691 -20.13 1.95 38.50
C ASN A 691 -19.65 2.39 39.88
N GLY A 692 -18.92 3.45 39.93
CA GLY A 692 -18.61 4.13 41.20
C GLY A 692 -19.80 4.92 41.72
N ASN A 693 -19.82 5.15 42.99
CA ASN A 693 -20.89 5.91 43.67
C ASN A 693 -20.88 7.41 43.25
N ASP A 694 -19.78 7.87 42.68
CA ASP A 694 -19.53 9.24 42.21
C ASP A 694 -19.92 9.44 40.73
N GLY A 695 -20.47 8.42 40.05
CA GLY A 695 -20.80 8.45 38.64
C GLY A 695 -19.65 8.05 37.71
N THR A 696 -18.52 7.57 38.25
CA THR A 696 -17.44 6.96 37.46
C THR A 696 -17.87 5.61 36.96
N ARG A 697 -17.28 5.18 35.83
CA ARG A 697 -17.37 3.83 35.30
C ARG A 697 -16.03 3.13 35.41
N ILE A 698 -16.04 1.91 35.91
CA ILE A 698 -14.84 1.15 36.20
C ILE A 698 -14.86 -0.12 35.36
N VAL A 699 -13.75 -0.40 34.70
CA VAL A 699 -13.48 -1.66 34.01
C VAL A 699 -12.24 -2.28 34.62
N ASP A 700 -12.44 -3.41 35.32
CA ASP A 700 -11.33 -4.23 35.79
C ASP A 700 -11.05 -5.31 34.74
N VAL A 701 -9.85 -5.30 34.19
CA VAL A 701 -9.38 -6.26 33.18
C VAL A 701 -8.54 -7.32 33.88
N VAL A 702 -8.93 -8.56 33.66
CA VAL A 702 -8.22 -9.71 34.22
C VAL A 702 -7.72 -10.59 33.09
N SER A 703 -6.42 -10.79 33.04
CA SER A 703 -5.75 -11.71 32.12
C SER A 703 -4.87 -12.69 32.91
N THR A 704 -4.21 -13.60 32.25
CA THR A 704 -3.21 -14.47 32.86
C THR A 704 -1.94 -13.75 33.28
N ARG A 705 -1.75 -12.48 32.87
CA ARG A 705 -0.52 -11.70 33.08
C ARG A 705 -0.70 -10.51 33.99
N PHE A 706 -1.92 -9.96 34.11
CA PHE A 706 -2.18 -8.73 34.87
C PHE A 706 -3.64 -8.63 35.32
N VAL A 707 -3.86 -7.74 36.30
CA VAL A 707 -5.20 -7.32 36.73
C VAL A 707 -5.16 -5.79 36.77
N ASP A 708 -5.76 -5.14 35.76
CA ASP A 708 -5.66 -3.70 35.63
C ASP A 708 -7.03 -3.04 35.77
N ARG A 709 -7.04 -1.76 36.15
CA ARG A 709 -8.25 -0.97 36.32
C ARG A 709 -8.25 0.23 35.43
N ILE A 710 -9.30 0.39 34.67
CA ILE A 710 -9.58 1.57 33.87
C ILE A 710 -10.79 2.28 34.48
N VAL A 711 -10.62 3.55 34.86
CA VAL A 711 -11.68 4.37 35.43
C VAL A 711 -12.02 5.45 34.42
N TRP A 712 -13.25 5.40 33.91
CA TRP A 712 -13.83 6.39 33.03
C TRP A 712 -14.61 7.41 33.88
N ARG A 713 -14.36 8.70 33.66
CA ARG A 713 -14.94 9.74 34.50
C ARG A 713 -16.49 9.79 34.47
N GLY A 714 -17.10 9.51 33.32
CA GLY A 714 -18.56 9.57 33.18
C GLY A 714 -19.09 10.97 33.53
N SER A 715 -20.06 11.03 34.46
CA SER A 715 -20.63 12.26 35.02
C SER A 715 -19.87 12.81 36.21
N ALA A 716 -18.87 12.12 36.71
CA ALA A 716 -18.05 12.60 37.86
C ALA A 716 -17.26 13.86 37.47
N VAL A 717 -17.07 14.73 38.45
CA VAL A 717 -16.23 15.94 38.27
C VAL A 717 -14.76 15.59 38.46
N VAL A 718 -14.47 14.63 39.33
CA VAL A 718 -13.12 14.24 39.72
C VAL A 718 -13.08 12.71 39.89
N ILE A 719 -12.00 12.08 39.48
CA ILE A 719 -11.70 10.68 39.74
C ILE A 719 -10.76 10.61 40.94
N ASP A 720 -11.05 9.71 41.89
CA ASP A 720 -10.13 9.30 42.95
C ASP A 720 -9.82 7.82 42.71
N SER A 721 -8.59 7.50 42.31
CA SER A 721 -8.14 6.15 42.05
C SER A 721 -6.72 5.95 42.57
N ALA A 722 -6.49 4.84 43.24
CA ALA A 722 -5.19 4.49 43.84
C ALA A 722 -4.55 5.60 44.72
N GLY A 723 -5.39 6.41 45.40
CA GLY A 723 -4.92 7.53 46.24
C GLY A 723 -4.48 8.76 45.43
N VAL A 724 -4.81 8.82 44.17
CA VAL A 724 -4.59 9.98 43.29
C VAL A 724 -5.93 10.57 42.84
N ARG A 725 -6.09 11.85 43.06
CA ARG A 725 -7.26 12.64 42.71
C ARG A 725 -6.96 13.50 41.48
N SER A 726 -7.82 13.44 40.47
CA SER A 726 -7.64 14.10 39.15
C SER A 726 -8.97 14.42 38.49
N ASP A 727 -8.99 15.45 37.64
CA ASP A 727 -10.08 15.73 36.69
C ASP A 727 -9.91 15.00 35.36
N ALA A 728 -9.07 13.95 35.31
CA ALA A 728 -8.83 13.13 34.11
C ALA A 728 -10.14 12.61 33.49
N GLU A 729 -10.16 12.53 32.18
CA GLU A 729 -11.27 11.88 31.45
C GLU A 729 -11.23 10.35 31.63
N CYS A 730 -10.02 9.82 31.65
CA CYS A 730 -9.77 8.40 31.86
C CYS A 730 -8.51 8.21 32.72
N VAL A 731 -8.61 7.34 33.73
CA VAL A 731 -7.48 6.90 34.54
C VAL A 731 -7.23 5.42 34.25
N VAL A 732 -5.98 5.11 33.89
CA VAL A 732 -5.52 3.76 33.67
C VAL A 732 -4.55 3.37 34.78
N GLU A 733 -4.94 2.41 35.58
CA GLU A 733 -4.15 1.90 36.69
C GLU A 733 -3.66 0.50 36.37
N THR A 734 -2.38 0.34 36.08
CA THR A 734 -1.78 -0.98 35.90
C THR A 734 -1.44 -1.58 37.28
N ARG A 735 -1.64 -2.89 37.43
CA ARG A 735 -1.45 -3.61 38.69
C ARG A 735 -0.66 -4.89 38.46
N HIS A 736 0.00 -5.35 39.49
CA HIS A 736 0.53 -6.72 39.58
C HIS A 736 -0.61 -7.75 39.72
N LEU A 737 -0.30 -9.03 39.54
CA LEU A 737 -1.30 -10.12 39.71
C LEU A 737 -1.92 -10.20 41.10
N ASP A 738 -1.24 -9.74 42.14
CA ASP A 738 -1.75 -9.63 43.50
C ASP A 738 -2.67 -8.41 43.71
N GLY A 739 -2.88 -7.60 42.65
CA GLY A 739 -3.69 -6.39 42.67
C GLY A 739 -2.98 -5.14 43.17
N THR A 740 -1.69 -5.20 43.51
CA THR A 740 -0.89 -4.03 43.91
C THR A 740 -0.71 -3.08 42.75
N PRO A 741 -1.03 -1.78 42.87
CA PRO A 741 -0.77 -0.80 41.80
C PRO A 741 0.71 -0.73 41.44
N ASP A 742 1.00 -0.59 40.13
CA ASP A 742 2.35 -0.43 39.59
C ASP A 742 2.50 0.95 38.93
N ARG A 743 1.63 1.26 37.97
CA ARG A 743 1.64 2.53 37.22
C ARG A 743 0.25 3.12 37.08
N LEU A 744 0.25 4.44 36.95
CA LEU A 744 -0.96 5.24 36.72
C LEU A 744 -0.76 6.11 35.49
N TYR A 745 -1.75 6.12 34.62
CA TYR A 745 -1.80 7.03 33.46
C TYR A 745 -3.09 7.84 33.54
N LEU A 746 -2.96 9.16 33.41
CA LEU A 746 -4.09 10.10 33.39
C LEU A 746 -4.23 10.69 31.99
N LEU A 747 -5.39 10.52 31.38
CA LEU A 747 -5.71 11.04 30.06
C LEU A 747 -6.72 12.17 30.18
N GLY A 748 -6.46 13.31 29.50
CA GLY A 748 -7.32 14.47 29.50
C GLY A 748 -7.38 15.17 30.87
N ALA A 749 -6.34 15.07 31.69
CA ALA A 749 -6.27 15.72 33.00
C ALA A 749 -5.71 17.13 32.88
N THR A 750 -6.16 18.03 33.79
CA THR A 750 -5.52 19.34 34.02
C THR A 750 -4.73 19.39 35.34
N TYR A 751 -5.00 18.45 36.25
CA TYR A 751 -4.21 18.32 37.48
C TYR A 751 -4.20 16.87 38.01
N ALA A 752 -3.22 16.57 38.85
CA ALA A 752 -3.17 15.39 39.71
C ALA A 752 -2.66 15.78 41.09
N GLU A 753 -3.20 15.17 42.13
CA GLU A 753 -2.73 15.32 43.53
C GLU A 753 -2.92 14.00 44.29
N GLY A 754 -1.99 13.61 45.15
CA GLY A 754 -2.08 12.37 45.92
C GLY A 754 -0.82 12.04 46.69
N ASP A 755 -0.76 10.86 47.31
CA ASP A 755 0.39 10.42 48.07
C ASP A 755 1.69 10.42 47.29
N GLY A 756 2.60 11.36 47.59
CA GLY A 756 3.84 11.57 46.84
C GLY A 756 3.74 12.47 45.61
N LEU A 757 2.54 12.93 45.29
CA LEU A 757 2.30 13.90 44.18
C LEU A 757 1.80 15.20 44.81
N GLU A 758 2.62 16.26 44.79
CA GLU A 758 2.10 17.60 45.01
C GLU A 758 1.16 17.96 43.85
N ARG A 759 0.13 18.76 44.09
CA ARG A 759 -0.81 19.19 43.06
C ARG A 759 -0.04 19.83 41.90
N GLN A 760 0.09 19.08 40.84
CA GLN A 760 0.76 19.51 39.61
C GLN A 760 -0.27 19.95 38.57
N ALA A 761 -0.06 21.16 38.03
CA ALA A 761 -0.75 21.59 36.83
C ALA A 761 -0.18 20.80 35.63
N MET A 762 -1.05 20.25 34.80
CA MET A 762 -0.67 19.47 33.62
C MET A 762 -0.82 20.30 32.35
N GLU A 763 0.05 20.05 31.41
CA GLU A 763 -0.08 20.62 30.08
C GLU A 763 -1.33 20.01 29.40
N ALA A 764 -2.27 20.89 29.01
CA ALA A 764 -3.53 20.45 28.41
C ALA A 764 -3.27 19.53 27.19
N GLY A 765 -3.90 18.37 27.21
CA GLY A 765 -3.83 17.40 26.11
C GLY A 765 -2.61 16.48 26.11
N ARG A 766 -1.72 16.56 27.08
CA ARG A 766 -0.68 15.54 27.30
C ARG A 766 -1.11 14.53 28.35
N PRO A 767 -0.74 13.25 28.22
CA PRO A 767 -0.95 12.26 29.28
C PRO A 767 0.02 12.53 30.43
N PHE A 768 -0.40 12.13 31.60
CA PHE A 768 0.49 12.06 32.78
C PHE A 768 0.72 10.61 33.15
N ALA A 769 1.94 10.26 33.49
CA ALA A 769 2.28 8.93 34.01
C ALA A 769 2.96 9.06 35.37
N ALA A 770 2.68 8.10 36.25
CA ALA A 770 3.38 7.95 37.54
C ALA A 770 3.58 6.47 37.84
N ARG A 771 4.70 6.17 38.52
CA ARG A 771 5.00 4.81 38.99
C ARG A 771 4.95 4.79 40.52
N LEU A 772 4.37 3.73 41.09
CA LEU A 772 4.36 3.54 42.54
C LEU A 772 5.72 3.01 43.01
N HIS A 773 6.39 3.75 43.91
CA HIS A 773 7.66 3.36 44.50
C HIS A 773 7.62 3.58 46.03
N LEU A 774 7.84 2.51 46.81
CA LEU A 774 7.80 2.56 48.27
C LEU A 774 6.53 3.21 48.87
N GLY A 775 5.38 2.95 48.24
CA GLY A 775 4.09 3.49 48.68
C GLY A 775 3.81 4.94 48.30
N ARG A 776 4.66 5.56 47.44
CA ARG A 776 4.47 6.90 46.93
C ARG A 776 4.51 6.92 45.41
N TRP A 777 3.66 7.72 44.79
CA TRP A 777 3.65 7.96 43.35
C TRP A 777 4.79 8.89 42.95
N GLN A 778 5.56 8.45 41.96
CA GLN A 778 6.64 9.24 41.36
C GLN A 778 6.29 9.51 39.87
N PRO A 779 6.28 10.79 39.46
CA PRO A 779 6.03 11.11 38.05
C PRO A 779 7.01 10.44 37.09
N GLU A 780 6.51 9.88 36.01
CA GLU A 780 7.27 9.41 34.86
C GLU A 780 7.02 10.40 33.70
N GLN A 781 8.07 10.83 33.01
CA GLN A 781 7.91 11.79 31.92
C GLN A 781 7.73 11.06 30.59
N PHE A 782 6.71 11.45 29.85
CA PHE A 782 6.61 11.17 28.45
C PHE A 782 7.61 12.02 27.66
N GLN A 783 8.37 11.40 26.77
CA GLN A 783 9.28 12.07 25.83
C GLN A 783 8.70 12.04 24.43
N THR A 784 9.20 12.88 23.53
CA THR A 784 8.83 12.76 22.11
C THR A 784 9.13 11.36 21.60
N GLY A 785 8.16 10.71 21.01
CA GLY A 785 8.28 9.36 20.48
C GLY A 785 9.31 9.30 19.34
N SER A 786 9.90 8.13 19.13
CA SER A 786 10.89 7.90 18.08
C SER A 786 10.34 8.24 16.70
N THR A 787 11.09 9.04 15.95
CA THR A 787 10.81 9.35 14.53
C THR A 787 11.89 8.81 13.60
N GLY A 788 12.89 8.11 14.15
CA GLY A 788 13.97 7.52 13.36
C GLY A 788 14.88 8.55 12.66
N GLN A 789 14.87 9.79 13.11
CA GLN A 789 15.86 10.81 12.70
C GLN A 789 17.04 10.76 13.67
N GLY A 790 17.97 9.84 13.42
CA GLY A 790 19.18 9.67 14.18
C GLY A 790 20.33 9.18 13.30
#